data_319742ab69c7cf10e81f05b8927cfe33
#
_entry.id   319742ab69c7cf10e81f05b8927cfe33
#
_cell.length_a   1.000
_cell.length_b   1.000
_cell.length_c   1.000
_cell.angle_alpha   90.00
_cell.angle_beta   90.00
_cell.angle_gamma   90.00
#
_symmetry.space_group_name_H-M   'P 1'
#
loop_
_entity.id
_entity.type
_entity.pdbx_description
1 polymer ?
#
loop_
_entity_poly.entity_id
_entity_poly.type
_entity_poly.pdbx_seq_one_letter_code
_entity_poly.pdbx_strand_id
1 'polypeptide(L)'
;MSKNVNIIPKRFSSNKIKLFLGFSIFEAFIWVVLSVLSALLINHLANRIGQKIIFSITVILLIGSLFIEIKGQKIWKLLFYFLTFKFSKKTYYEEYATVNEELDTEQKDDLEIVPFDKTISLTTSLYKRLEEDFLVTKNGWYITGFELLGLNLELFSDEKQDEIIERLAHLFRQIELKYSLVSLPSVLDFQNNIKYLKRKKENIKNALKIEQIDDYIDQLSNFEATEIKKFYITFYSQSTRELKQAIEYLKQKFNSIGFSPRFLDRYKLVNLVKNILNPFKLENYTAQQIDDFENNIGLLLTFPKIKFKSNCMIASSDKEKLYLGFQTMSKYRDIPQFCWLAPYTGTNDTMIINVSPLDLKRAESDISRALYKNLANQSILSKKKVITDRKIDGNLEIYKELIDQVALGEEKLRSIDINFISYGRSKLELLSNLKLSRTIAKEKGFEVNSLTFQQQKGYKNTILTEERPLYIDFAQEIPCSTLAQSFPFISSNLNDTKGLPLGLTSNLEPLVLDQFKHFTQDKLRQSFSGLVLGTTGSGKSTLLNKILLFSISLDKKLIIFDVESEYKRLTEKFGGKWINLSNGKVNRINPLQPFGVWVQPIEEHINQDDQTITATNPTNDIQLDTKQSHELDSSDDEEILFESKNSILQSHKDFFINWIEILYPELTKEERLIIGNELFDLYMESDFYKKPIQQWENTDFPTFDDLYKKLELLSEKEIAKEIKSKILLFMQEFTGYGSYASLWNGHTTIDLSNNLITLDCKNLYDKIDRKLINAQTILTTCYIKNYIDVNWQTLEEEIFKLNKQINNLEQQNKKDSRIKNLKKQIVELSDRKQTIVVFDEGHKFIDSKNPVALNFISDLIKRGRKRRVSTLISTQNPTDFWDTIEVRKKTEAILGNMQYLFVGKLDSKDIGTIDEMFKEYGGLTDNEKQFLKFADTFEYLFAIAKLEKFTFKLNLTKKEKENINFSVHEFQDENELFKDD
;
A
#
# COMPACT_ATOMS: atom_id res chain seq x y z
N MET A 1 -2.03 9.99 -29.38
CA MET A 1 -2.52 8.80 -30.12
C MET A 1 -4.03 8.81 -30.14
N SER A 2 -4.67 8.50 -31.29
CA SER A 2 -6.13 8.49 -31.42
C SER A 2 -6.70 7.46 -30.43
N LYS A 3 -7.58 7.93 -29.52
CA LYS A 3 -8.32 7.05 -28.59
C LYS A 3 -9.15 6.07 -29.43
N ASN A 4 -8.60 4.91 -29.70
CA ASN A 4 -9.32 3.84 -30.37
C ASN A 4 -10.48 3.45 -29.46
N VAL A 5 -11.68 3.72 -29.87
CA VAL A 5 -12.91 3.29 -29.22
C VAL A 5 -12.97 1.77 -29.38
N ASN A 6 -12.69 1.04 -28.29
CA ASN A 6 -12.84 -0.41 -28.30
C ASN A 6 -14.33 -0.74 -28.35
N ILE A 7 -14.79 -1.16 -29.51
CA ILE A 7 -16.15 -1.63 -29.67
C ILE A 7 -16.20 -3.08 -29.22
N ILE A 8 -16.94 -3.35 -28.16
CA ILE A 8 -17.28 -4.75 -27.82
C ILE A 8 -18.36 -5.19 -28.80
N PRO A 9 -18.06 -6.13 -29.70
CA PRO A 9 -19.06 -6.59 -30.65
C PRO A 9 -20.22 -7.25 -29.90
N LYS A 10 -21.45 -7.01 -30.36
CA LYS A 10 -22.59 -7.80 -29.88
C LYS A 10 -22.25 -9.27 -30.06
N ARG A 11 -22.61 -10.11 -29.09
CA ARG A 11 -22.39 -11.55 -29.07
C ARG A 11 -22.40 -12.14 -30.48
N PHE A 12 -21.26 -12.63 -30.94
CA PHE A 12 -21.10 -13.11 -32.33
C PHE A 12 -22.11 -14.22 -32.66
N SER A 13 -22.37 -15.10 -31.69
CA SER A 13 -23.31 -16.23 -31.82
C SER A 13 -24.79 -15.81 -31.81
N SER A 14 -25.15 -14.63 -31.28
CA SER A 14 -26.55 -14.19 -31.13
C SER A 14 -27.06 -13.20 -32.19
N ASN A 15 -26.22 -12.81 -33.14
CA ASN A 15 -26.61 -11.93 -34.23
C ASN A 15 -27.57 -12.65 -35.18
N LYS A 16 -28.86 -12.72 -34.81
CA LYS A 16 -29.94 -13.19 -35.70
C LYS A 16 -30.31 -12.04 -36.63
N ILE A 17 -30.51 -12.34 -37.90
CA ILE A 17 -31.06 -11.37 -38.87
C ILE A 17 -32.43 -10.92 -38.31
N LYS A 18 -32.56 -9.67 -37.97
CA LYS A 18 -33.81 -9.07 -37.46
C LYS A 18 -34.63 -8.64 -38.66
N LEU A 19 -35.78 -9.29 -38.83
CA LEU A 19 -36.84 -8.84 -39.74
C LEU A 19 -37.65 -7.66 -39.11
N PHE A 20 -38.76 -7.36 -39.71
CA PHE A 20 -39.69 -6.36 -39.25
C PHE A 20 -40.02 -6.49 -37.75
N LEU A 21 -40.08 -5.37 -36.99
CA LEU A 21 -40.35 -5.33 -35.55
C LEU A 21 -39.28 -6.02 -34.64
N GLY A 22 -38.08 -6.29 -35.14
CA GLY A 22 -37.02 -6.86 -34.32
C GLY A 22 -37.08 -8.39 -34.13
N PHE A 23 -37.95 -9.09 -34.81
CA PHE A 23 -38.02 -10.56 -34.80
C PHE A 23 -36.89 -11.18 -35.64
N SER A 24 -36.35 -12.28 -35.16
CA SER A 24 -35.50 -13.16 -35.99
C SER A 24 -36.36 -13.94 -37.01
N ILE A 25 -35.76 -14.40 -38.09
CA ILE A 25 -36.48 -15.23 -39.12
C ILE A 25 -37.20 -16.40 -38.48
N PHE A 26 -36.56 -17.09 -37.56
CA PHE A 26 -37.14 -18.22 -36.84
C PHE A 26 -38.30 -17.83 -35.92
N GLU A 27 -38.19 -16.71 -35.23
CA GLU A 27 -39.26 -16.16 -34.40
C GLU A 27 -40.45 -15.68 -35.21
N ALA A 28 -40.21 -15.02 -36.35
CA ALA A 28 -41.25 -14.65 -37.28
C ALA A 28 -42.00 -15.88 -37.81
N PHE A 29 -41.27 -16.95 -38.13
CA PHE A 29 -41.84 -18.23 -38.56
C PHE A 29 -42.73 -18.86 -37.46
N ILE A 30 -42.20 -18.97 -36.24
CA ILE A 30 -42.98 -19.44 -35.08
C ILE A 30 -44.23 -18.58 -34.86
N TRP A 31 -44.07 -17.26 -34.94
CA TRP A 31 -45.21 -16.33 -34.80
C TRP A 31 -46.30 -16.58 -35.82
N VAL A 32 -45.92 -16.76 -37.10
CA VAL A 32 -46.85 -17.09 -38.20
C VAL A 32 -47.53 -18.43 -37.95
N VAL A 33 -46.77 -19.49 -37.64
CA VAL A 33 -47.31 -20.84 -37.40
C VAL A 33 -48.30 -20.84 -36.21
N LEU A 34 -47.93 -20.20 -35.07
CA LEU A 34 -48.80 -20.11 -33.90
C LEU A 34 -50.06 -19.27 -34.19
N SER A 35 -49.90 -18.21 -35.00
CA SER A 35 -51.02 -17.36 -35.37
C SER A 35 -52.02 -18.09 -36.31
N VAL A 36 -51.52 -18.89 -37.26
CA VAL A 36 -52.35 -19.71 -38.11
C VAL A 36 -53.05 -20.83 -37.32
N LEU A 37 -52.34 -21.53 -36.41
CA LEU A 37 -52.91 -22.58 -35.59
C LEU A 37 -54.00 -22.01 -34.66
N SER A 38 -53.75 -20.82 -34.04
CA SER A 38 -54.76 -20.17 -33.19
C SER A 38 -55.98 -19.68 -33.99
N ALA A 39 -55.78 -19.19 -35.24
CA ALA A 39 -56.91 -18.77 -36.11
C ALA A 39 -57.75 -19.97 -36.50
N LEU A 40 -57.14 -21.12 -36.82
CA LEU A 40 -57.88 -22.39 -37.11
C LEU A 40 -58.72 -22.86 -35.88
N LEU A 41 -58.12 -22.78 -34.70
CA LEU A 41 -58.78 -23.18 -33.46
C LEU A 41 -59.96 -22.25 -33.11
N ILE A 42 -59.79 -20.94 -33.35
CA ILE A 42 -60.84 -19.94 -33.15
C ILE A 42 -61.96 -20.13 -34.17
N ASN A 43 -61.65 -20.49 -35.40
CA ASN A 43 -62.62 -20.74 -36.44
C ASN A 43 -63.52 -21.94 -36.08
N HIS A 44 -62.98 -22.93 -35.34
CA HIS A 44 -63.73 -24.09 -34.85
C HIS A 44 -64.59 -23.79 -33.61
N LEU A 45 -64.13 -22.89 -32.75
CA LEU A 45 -64.77 -22.59 -31.44
C LEU A 45 -65.77 -21.42 -31.44
N ALA A 46 -65.73 -20.49 -32.39
CA ALA A 46 -66.56 -19.28 -32.43
C ALA A 46 -67.64 -19.37 -33.48
N ASN A 47 -68.93 -19.05 -33.10
CA ASN A 47 -70.09 -19.22 -33.96
C ASN A 47 -70.40 -17.99 -34.84
N ARG A 48 -69.94 -16.76 -34.50
CA ARG A 48 -70.23 -15.53 -35.28
C ARG A 48 -69.00 -15.02 -35.99
N ILE A 49 -69.12 -14.59 -37.21
CA ILE A 49 -68.00 -14.13 -38.05
C ILE A 49 -67.26 -12.92 -37.43
N GLY A 50 -67.99 -11.95 -36.89
CA GLY A 50 -67.39 -10.76 -36.25
C GLY A 50 -66.57 -11.12 -35.03
N GLN A 51 -67.02 -12.10 -34.21
CA GLN A 51 -66.27 -12.59 -33.05
C GLN A 51 -65.03 -13.37 -33.46
N LYS A 52 -65.07 -14.13 -34.52
CA LYS A 52 -63.90 -14.81 -35.11
C LYS A 52 -62.78 -13.83 -35.51
N ILE A 53 -63.12 -12.76 -36.17
CA ILE A 53 -62.18 -11.75 -36.63
C ILE A 53 -61.52 -11.05 -35.43
N ILE A 54 -62.34 -10.53 -34.46
CA ILE A 54 -61.84 -9.82 -33.30
C ILE A 54 -60.95 -10.74 -32.47
N PHE A 55 -61.35 -11.99 -32.21
CA PHE A 55 -60.60 -12.97 -31.46
C PHE A 55 -59.28 -13.32 -32.17
N SER A 56 -59.25 -13.49 -33.48
CA SER A 56 -58.07 -13.79 -34.22
C SER A 56 -57.06 -12.63 -34.18
N ILE A 57 -57.50 -11.37 -34.36
CA ILE A 57 -56.65 -10.21 -34.28
C ILE A 57 -56.05 -10.06 -32.86
N THR A 58 -56.87 -10.25 -31.83
CA THR A 58 -56.42 -10.16 -30.41
C THR A 58 -55.38 -11.22 -30.11
N VAL A 59 -55.57 -12.47 -30.55
CA VAL A 59 -54.60 -13.55 -30.33
C VAL A 59 -53.31 -13.35 -31.12
N ILE A 60 -53.38 -12.85 -32.37
CA ILE A 60 -52.20 -12.51 -33.18
C ILE A 60 -51.35 -11.43 -32.51
N LEU A 61 -52.01 -10.36 -31.97
CA LEU A 61 -51.32 -9.33 -31.23
C LEU A 61 -50.73 -9.82 -29.90
N LEU A 62 -51.42 -10.72 -29.21
CA LEU A 62 -50.98 -11.32 -27.96
C LEU A 62 -49.76 -12.24 -28.18
N ILE A 63 -49.80 -13.08 -29.23
CA ILE A 63 -48.63 -13.90 -29.61
C ILE A 63 -47.46 -13.00 -30.00
N GLY A 64 -47.73 -11.92 -30.81
CA GLY A 64 -46.73 -10.95 -31.21
C GLY A 64 -46.07 -10.27 -30.00
N SER A 65 -46.84 -9.93 -28.98
CA SER A 65 -46.34 -9.28 -27.74
C SER A 65 -45.35 -10.15 -26.97
N LEU A 66 -45.47 -11.50 -27.06
CA LEU A 66 -44.52 -12.43 -26.39
C LEU A 66 -43.05 -12.27 -26.87
N PHE A 67 -42.88 -11.77 -28.11
CA PHE A 67 -41.53 -11.57 -28.69
C PHE A 67 -40.93 -10.17 -28.42
N ILE A 68 -41.69 -9.26 -27.80
CA ILE A 68 -41.20 -7.95 -27.40
C ILE A 68 -40.12 -8.13 -26.33
N GLU A 69 -39.07 -7.34 -26.44
CA GLU A 69 -37.94 -7.38 -25.51
C GLU A 69 -38.17 -6.35 -24.35
N ILE A 70 -38.28 -6.86 -23.12
CA ILE A 70 -38.39 -6.06 -21.90
C ILE A 70 -37.16 -6.32 -21.04
N LYS A 71 -36.43 -5.27 -20.65
CA LYS A 71 -35.24 -5.38 -19.81
C LYS A 71 -34.20 -6.40 -20.38
N GLY A 72 -33.96 -6.35 -21.70
CA GLY A 72 -32.99 -7.22 -22.34
C GLY A 72 -33.43 -8.67 -22.53
N GLN A 73 -34.66 -9.02 -22.15
CA GLN A 73 -35.24 -10.37 -22.31
C GLN A 73 -36.59 -10.31 -22.99
N LYS A 74 -36.88 -11.36 -23.81
CA LYS A 74 -38.17 -11.47 -24.48
C LYS A 74 -39.24 -11.92 -23.52
N ILE A 75 -40.45 -11.39 -23.62
CA ILE A 75 -41.61 -11.74 -22.74
C ILE A 75 -41.83 -13.23 -22.64
N TRP A 76 -41.77 -13.99 -23.78
CA TRP A 76 -41.93 -15.44 -23.77
C TRP A 76 -40.87 -16.15 -22.91
N LYS A 77 -39.62 -15.68 -22.88
CA LYS A 77 -38.58 -16.20 -22.00
C LYS A 77 -38.89 -15.91 -20.54
N LEU A 78 -39.36 -14.70 -20.23
CA LEU A 78 -39.79 -14.33 -18.90
C LEU A 78 -40.95 -15.18 -18.42
N LEU A 79 -41.92 -15.45 -19.30
CA LEU A 79 -43.03 -16.37 -19.02
C LEU A 79 -42.55 -17.80 -18.78
N PHE A 80 -41.64 -18.30 -19.59
CA PHE A 80 -41.02 -19.61 -19.38
C PHE A 80 -40.29 -19.68 -18.02
N TYR A 81 -39.49 -18.65 -17.68
CA TYR A 81 -38.83 -18.60 -16.38
C TYR A 81 -39.84 -18.45 -15.21
N PHE A 82 -40.91 -17.73 -15.42
CA PHE A 82 -42.01 -17.68 -14.42
C PHE A 82 -42.65 -19.06 -14.20
N LEU A 83 -42.97 -19.77 -15.27
CA LEU A 83 -43.55 -21.11 -15.18
C LEU A 83 -42.57 -22.09 -14.52
N THR A 84 -41.31 -22.09 -14.94
CA THR A 84 -40.30 -22.95 -14.31
C THR A 84 -40.10 -22.58 -12.84
N PHE A 85 -40.07 -21.31 -12.50
CA PHE A 85 -39.99 -20.85 -11.12
C PHE A 85 -41.22 -21.25 -10.31
N LYS A 86 -42.42 -21.16 -10.89
CA LYS A 86 -43.67 -21.53 -10.22
C LYS A 86 -43.71 -23.02 -9.82
N PHE A 87 -43.14 -23.89 -10.66
CA PHE A 87 -43.12 -25.34 -10.44
C PHE A 87 -41.80 -25.85 -9.81
N SER A 88 -40.77 -25.01 -9.68
CA SER A 88 -39.51 -25.39 -9.03
C SER A 88 -39.62 -25.35 -7.50
N LYS A 89 -38.72 -26.11 -6.83
CA LYS A 89 -38.53 -26.05 -5.39
C LYS A 89 -37.94 -24.68 -5.04
N LYS A 90 -38.45 -23.99 -4.01
CA LYS A 90 -38.09 -22.63 -3.63
C LYS A 90 -37.34 -22.53 -2.32
N THR A 91 -37.54 -23.50 -1.44
CA THR A 91 -36.99 -23.51 -0.09
C THR A 91 -36.13 -24.75 0.08
N TYR A 92 -34.94 -24.54 0.59
CA TYR A 92 -33.95 -25.57 0.85
C TYR A 92 -33.50 -25.44 2.29
N TYR A 93 -33.40 -26.58 2.98
CA TYR A 93 -32.91 -26.70 4.34
C TYR A 93 -31.63 -27.52 4.33
N GLU A 94 -30.75 -27.27 5.28
CA GLU A 94 -29.61 -28.11 5.54
C GLU A 94 -30.03 -29.29 6.41
N GLU A 95 -29.49 -30.44 6.11
CA GLU A 95 -29.64 -31.63 6.94
C GLU A 95 -28.47 -31.57 7.96
N TYR A 96 -28.81 -31.23 9.22
CA TYR A 96 -27.83 -31.46 10.30
C TYR A 96 -27.72 -32.97 10.46
N ALA A 97 -26.56 -33.54 10.11
CA ALA A 97 -26.20 -34.85 10.60
C ALA A 97 -26.25 -34.75 12.13
N THR A 98 -27.19 -35.44 12.75
CA THR A 98 -27.27 -35.59 14.19
C THR A 98 -25.97 -36.26 14.65
N VAL A 99 -24.97 -35.43 15.02
CA VAL A 99 -23.93 -35.90 15.90
C VAL A 99 -24.63 -36.16 17.22
N ASN A 100 -24.70 -37.43 17.59
CA ASN A 100 -25.18 -37.86 18.89
C ASN A 100 -24.26 -37.30 19.98
N GLU A 101 -24.47 -36.09 20.40
CA GLU A 101 -24.09 -35.59 21.71
C GLU A 101 -25.39 -35.37 22.51
N GLU A 102 -25.41 -36.02 23.63
CA GLU A 102 -26.43 -35.87 24.67
C GLU A 102 -26.53 -34.39 25.06
N LEU A 103 -27.44 -33.68 24.41
CA LEU A 103 -27.85 -32.34 24.82
C LEU A 103 -29.10 -32.44 25.67
N ASP A 104 -29.02 -31.83 26.83
CA ASP A 104 -30.02 -31.75 27.87
C ASP A 104 -31.44 -31.47 27.36
N THR A 105 -32.38 -32.20 27.95
CA THR A 105 -33.79 -32.41 27.56
C THR A 105 -34.71 -31.22 27.76
N GLU A 106 -34.26 -29.97 27.90
CA GLU A 106 -35.13 -28.82 28.26
C GLU A 106 -35.40 -27.77 27.16
N GLN A 107 -34.95 -27.97 25.92
CA GLN A 107 -35.24 -27.03 24.81
C GLN A 107 -35.88 -27.72 23.59
N LYS A 108 -36.89 -28.55 23.79
CA LYS A 108 -37.51 -29.33 22.69
C LYS A 108 -38.74 -28.72 22.02
N ASP A 109 -39.20 -27.54 22.41
CA ASP A 109 -40.56 -27.13 22.00
C ASP A 109 -40.68 -26.21 20.77
N ASP A 110 -39.61 -25.79 20.12
CA ASP A 110 -39.69 -24.90 18.92
C ASP A 110 -38.98 -25.39 17.66
N LEU A 111 -38.53 -26.62 17.59
CA LEU A 111 -37.96 -27.21 16.36
C LEU A 111 -39.07 -27.86 15.53
N GLU A 112 -39.59 -27.14 14.51
CA GLU A 112 -40.41 -27.77 13.45
C GLU A 112 -39.60 -28.91 12.82
N ILE A 113 -39.90 -30.16 13.17
CA ILE A 113 -39.32 -31.36 12.55
C ILE A 113 -39.78 -31.39 11.09
N VAL A 114 -38.90 -30.96 10.15
CA VAL A 114 -39.17 -31.01 8.72
C VAL A 114 -38.98 -32.46 8.24
N PRO A 115 -39.95 -33.07 7.55
CA PRO A 115 -39.84 -34.46 7.06
C PRO A 115 -38.61 -34.63 6.14
N PHE A 116 -37.91 -35.75 6.30
CA PHE A 116 -36.68 -36.17 5.60
C PHE A 116 -36.69 -35.99 4.07
N ASP A 117 -37.78 -36.07 3.41
CA ASP A 117 -37.94 -35.91 1.94
C ASP A 117 -37.78 -34.47 1.41
N LYS A 118 -37.60 -33.45 2.27
CA LYS A 118 -37.53 -32.04 1.85
C LYS A 118 -36.16 -31.39 2.05
N THR A 119 -35.16 -32.11 2.52
CA THR A 119 -33.82 -31.62 2.86
C THR A 119 -32.82 -31.94 1.76
N ILE A 120 -32.54 -30.98 0.87
CA ILE A 120 -31.36 -31.00 0.01
C ILE A 120 -30.70 -29.63 0.11
N SER A 121 -29.55 -29.59 0.73
CA SER A 121 -28.72 -28.38 0.72
C SER A 121 -28.19 -28.15 -0.68
N LEU A 122 -28.36 -26.92 -1.21
CA LEU A 122 -27.80 -26.50 -2.50
C LEU A 122 -26.28 -26.48 -2.49
N THR A 123 -25.68 -26.09 -1.38
CA THR A 123 -24.23 -25.98 -1.25
C THR A 123 -23.56 -27.33 -1.09
N THR A 124 -24.15 -28.26 -0.35
CA THR A 124 -23.65 -29.65 -0.29
C THR A 124 -23.72 -30.36 -1.65
N SER A 125 -24.60 -29.88 -2.55
CA SER A 125 -24.63 -30.36 -3.93
C SER A 125 -23.56 -29.75 -4.84
N LEU A 126 -22.87 -28.67 -4.44
CA LEU A 126 -21.87 -27.96 -5.24
C LEU A 126 -20.43 -28.33 -4.87
N TYR A 127 -20.13 -28.43 -3.57
CA TYR A 127 -18.80 -28.79 -3.07
C TYR A 127 -18.82 -30.14 -2.38
N LYS A 128 -17.76 -30.94 -2.58
CA LYS A 128 -17.66 -32.28 -2.05
C LYS A 128 -16.70 -32.36 -0.87
N ARG A 129 -15.44 -32.01 -1.08
CA ARG A 129 -14.36 -32.12 -0.10
C ARG A 129 -13.26 -31.13 -0.35
N LEU A 130 -12.32 -31.04 0.58
CA LEU A 130 -11.01 -30.45 0.40
C LEU A 130 -10.00 -31.55 0.08
N GLU A 131 -9.03 -31.27 -0.78
CA GLU A 131 -7.96 -32.20 -1.13
C GLU A 131 -6.66 -31.40 -1.28
N GLU A 132 -5.72 -31.58 -0.39
CA GLU A 132 -4.56 -30.68 -0.25
C GLU A 132 -5.01 -29.20 -0.13
N ASP A 133 -4.55 -28.33 -1.06
CA ASP A 133 -4.93 -26.92 -1.15
C ASP A 133 -6.03 -26.66 -2.21
N PHE A 134 -6.81 -27.67 -2.57
CA PHE A 134 -7.88 -27.55 -3.56
C PHE A 134 -9.27 -27.74 -2.93
N LEU A 135 -10.20 -26.93 -3.38
CA LEU A 135 -11.62 -27.15 -3.14
C LEU A 135 -12.19 -27.99 -4.28
N VAL A 136 -12.79 -29.13 -3.96
CA VAL A 136 -13.31 -30.09 -4.96
C VAL A 136 -14.81 -29.96 -5.07
N THR A 137 -15.30 -29.72 -6.31
CA THR A 137 -16.74 -29.69 -6.59
C THR A 137 -17.32 -31.12 -6.67
N LYS A 138 -18.65 -31.23 -6.63
CA LYS A 138 -19.35 -32.51 -6.78
C LYS A 138 -19.07 -33.20 -8.11
N ASN A 139 -18.83 -32.42 -9.16
CA ASN A 139 -18.51 -32.92 -10.50
C ASN A 139 -17.03 -33.25 -10.68
N GLY A 140 -16.23 -33.24 -9.59
CA GLY A 140 -14.80 -33.61 -9.62
C GLY A 140 -13.88 -32.55 -10.20
N TRP A 141 -14.30 -31.27 -10.20
CA TRP A 141 -13.41 -30.18 -10.56
C TRP A 141 -12.67 -29.65 -9.34
N TYR A 142 -11.41 -29.34 -9.52
CA TYR A 142 -10.52 -28.73 -8.54
C TYR A 142 -10.48 -27.22 -8.70
N ILE A 143 -10.50 -26.50 -7.62
CA ILE A 143 -10.49 -25.04 -7.57
C ILE A 143 -9.32 -24.58 -6.70
N THR A 144 -8.59 -23.60 -7.19
CA THR A 144 -7.54 -22.88 -6.46
C THR A 144 -7.34 -21.49 -7.03
N GLY A 145 -6.44 -20.65 -6.45
CA GLY A 145 -6.23 -19.31 -6.98
C GLY A 145 -5.31 -18.43 -6.16
N PHE A 146 -5.41 -17.13 -6.41
CA PHE A 146 -4.66 -16.08 -5.76
C PHE A 146 -5.56 -14.96 -5.23
N GLU A 147 -5.19 -14.39 -4.10
CA GLU A 147 -5.54 -13.03 -3.73
C GLU A 147 -4.57 -12.10 -4.44
N LEU A 148 -5.08 -11.07 -5.11
CA LEU A 148 -4.29 -10.06 -5.83
C LEU A 148 -4.36 -8.74 -5.06
N LEU A 149 -3.22 -8.09 -4.89
CA LEU A 149 -3.22 -6.70 -4.42
C LEU A 149 -3.68 -5.80 -5.57
N GLY A 150 -4.63 -4.92 -5.28
CA GLY A 150 -5.08 -3.94 -6.26
C GLY A 150 -3.99 -2.93 -6.60
N LEU A 151 -4.08 -2.35 -7.78
CA LEU A 151 -3.20 -1.28 -8.25
C LEU A 151 -4.04 -0.04 -8.54
N ASN A 152 -3.56 1.13 -8.18
CA ASN A 152 -4.20 2.38 -8.58
C ASN A 152 -3.62 2.85 -9.92
N LEU A 153 -4.16 2.31 -11.03
CA LEU A 153 -3.67 2.63 -12.38
C LEU A 153 -3.79 4.12 -12.73
N GLU A 154 -4.75 4.82 -12.19
CA GLU A 154 -5.00 6.24 -12.50
C GLU A 154 -3.82 7.15 -12.11
N LEU A 155 -2.96 6.68 -11.22
CA LEU A 155 -1.76 7.39 -10.76
C LEU A 155 -0.47 7.03 -11.52
N PHE A 156 -0.54 6.10 -12.49
CA PHE A 156 0.60 5.83 -13.39
C PHE A 156 0.55 6.72 -14.64
N SER A 157 1.69 6.95 -15.26
CA SER A 157 1.75 7.64 -16.57
C SER A 157 0.98 6.84 -17.63
N ASP A 158 0.46 7.52 -18.67
CA ASP A 158 -0.28 6.86 -19.75
C ASP A 158 0.53 5.72 -20.39
N GLU A 159 1.83 5.92 -20.60
CA GLU A 159 2.74 4.90 -21.13
C GLU A 159 2.83 3.67 -20.21
N LYS A 160 2.89 3.90 -18.90
CA LYS A 160 2.97 2.82 -17.90
C LYS A 160 1.64 2.11 -17.74
N GLN A 161 0.53 2.83 -17.83
CA GLN A 161 -0.81 2.25 -17.86
C GLN A 161 -0.96 1.32 -19.06
N ASP A 162 -0.58 1.78 -20.26
CA ASP A 162 -0.63 0.99 -21.49
C ASP A 162 0.27 -0.27 -21.38
N GLU A 163 1.48 -0.13 -20.82
CA GLU A 163 2.39 -1.26 -20.58
C GLU A 163 1.77 -2.33 -19.66
N ILE A 164 1.17 -1.90 -18.52
CA ILE A 164 0.55 -2.81 -17.56
C ILE A 164 -0.64 -3.55 -18.21
N ILE A 165 -1.47 -2.83 -18.96
CA ILE A 165 -2.63 -3.41 -19.64
C ILE A 165 -2.19 -4.38 -20.73
N GLU A 166 -1.16 -4.04 -21.52
CA GLU A 166 -0.64 -4.95 -22.56
C GLU A 166 -0.04 -6.23 -21.96
N ARG A 167 0.73 -6.10 -20.88
CA ARG A 167 1.23 -7.28 -20.15
C ARG A 167 0.10 -8.12 -19.55
N LEU A 168 -0.96 -7.49 -19.05
CA LEU A 168 -2.14 -8.19 -18.53
C LEU A 168 -2.91 -8.87 -19.67
N ALA A 169 -3.08 -8.21 -20.82
CA ALA A 169 -3.69 -8.79 -22.01
C ALA A 169 -2.92 -10.02 -22.49
N HIS A 170 -1.58 -9.91 -22.57
CA HIS A 170 -0.70 -11.02 -22.92
C HIS A 170 -0.84 -12.20 -21.93
N LEU A 171 -0.93 -11.91 -20.63
CA LEU A 171 -1.19 -12.94 -19.63
C LEU A 171 -2.54 -13.64 -19.86
N PHE A 172 -3.61 -12.89 -20.09
CA PHE A 172 -4.94 -13.46 -20.35
C PHE A 172 -4.99 -14.29 -21.64
N ARG A 173 -4.19 -13.96 -22.67
CA ARG A 173 -4.03 -14.80 -23.88
C ARG A 173 -3.39 -16.16 -23.57
N GLN A 174 -2.52 -16.23 -22.55
CA GLN A 174 -1.80 -17.45 -22.17
C GLN A 174 -2.60 -18.39 -21.25
N ILE A 175 -3.63 -17.90 -20.55
CA ILE A 175 -4.44 -18.72 -19.65
C ILE A 175 -5.39 -19.60 -20.48
N GLU A 176 -5.16 -20.90 -20.49
CA GLU A 176 -6.05 -21.89 -21.17
C GLU A 176 -7.09 -22.51 -20.22
N LEU A 177 -6.98 -22.27 -18.93
CA LEU A 177 -7.93 -22.74 -17.93
C LEU A 177 -9.18 -21.85 -17.89
N LYS A 178 -10.30 -22.40 -17.43
CA LYS A 178 -11.43 -21.58 -16.96
C LYS A 178 -11.01 -20.85 -15.70
N TYR A 179 -11.41 -19.58 -15.56
CA TYR A 179 -11.10 -18.80 -14.35
C TYR A 179 -12.21 -17.80 -14.03
N SER A 180 -12.21 -17.32 -12.79
CA SER A 180 -13.09 -16.22 -12.37
C SER A 180 -12.26 -15.12 -11.73
N LEU A 181 -12.55 -13.86 -12.11
CA LEU A 181 -12.06 -12.68 -11.42
C LEU A 181 -13.14 -12.25 -10.43
N VAL A 182 -12.77 -12.06 -9.17
CA VAL A 182 -13.69 -11.72 -8.09
C VAL A 182 -13.24 -10.41 -7.45
N SER A 183 -14.15 -9.44 -7.41
CA SER A 183 -14.02 -8.22 -6.61
C SER A 183 -15.04 -8.29 -5.47
N LEU A 184 -14.55 -8.47 -4.25
CA LEU A 184 -15.35 -8.77 -3.07
C LEU A 184 -15.33 -7.59 -2.10
N PRO A 185 -16.47 -7.05 -1.65
CA PRO A 185 -16.49 -6.11 -0.53
C PRO A 185 -15.96 -6.79 0.72
N SER A 186 -15.08 -6.10 1.40
CA SER A 186 -14.45 -6.58 2.63
C SER A 186 -14.28 -5.42 3.58
N VAL A 187 -14.09 -5.71 4.83
CA VAL A 187 -13.75 -4.72 5.85
C VAL A 187 -12.27 -4.87 6.16
N LEU A 188 -11.59 -3.76 6.36
CA LEU A 188 -10.20 -3.79 6.81
C LEU A 188 -10.12 -4.35 8.23
N ASP A 189 -9.22 -5.27 8.44
CA ASP A 189 -8.92 -5.80 9.76
C ASP A 189 -7.72 -5.05 10.36
N PHE A 190 -7.98 -4.21 11.36
CA PHE A 190 -6.97 -3.48 12.12
C PHE A 190 -6.63 -4.14 13.46
N GLN A 191 -7.11 -5.36 13.73
CA GLN A 191 -6.89 -6.02 15.01
C GLN A 191 -5.40 -6.19 15.34
N ASN A 192 -4.56 -6.44 14.32
CA ASN A 192 -3.11 -6.55 14.52
C ASN A 192 -2.47 -5.20 14.86
N ASN A 193 -2.95 -4.11 14.24
CA ASN A 193 -2.52 -2.74 14.55
C ASN A 193 -2.92 -2.36 15.98
N ILE A 194 -4.18 -2.62 16.34
CA ILE A 194 -4.73 -2.36 17.68
C ILE A 194 -3.98 -3.18 18.74
N LYS A 195 -3.72 -4.46 18.50
CA LYS A 195 -2.92 -5.32 19.39
C LYS A 195 -1.49 -4.79 19.57
N TYR A 196 -0.87 -4.28 18.50
CA TYR A 196 0.44 -3.67 18.57
C TYR A 196 0.43 -2.42 19.47
N LEU A 197 -0.52 -1.51 19.25
CA LEU A 197 -0.65 -0.27 20.05
C LEU A 197 -0.96 -0.59 21.52
N LYS A 198 -1.88 -1.51 21.80
CA LYS A 198 -2.19 -1.93 23.19
C LYS A 198 -0.95 -2.49 23.91
N ARG A 199 -0.15 -3.32 23.21
CA ARG A 199 1.11 -3.83 23.78
C ARG A 199 2.13 -2.71 24.06
N LYS A 200 2.23 -1.71 23.17
CA LYS A 200 3.11 -0.57 23.39
C LYS A 200 2.66 0.26 24.58
N LYS A 201 1.34 0.48 24.73
CA LYS A 201 0.73 1.19 25.85
C LYS A 201 1.10 0.59 27.21
N GLU A 202 1.17 -0.74 27.35
CA GLU A 202 1.53 -1.43 28.60
C GLU A 202 2.91 -1.03 29.15
N ASN A 203 3.83 -0.61 28.29
CA ASN A 203 5.21 -0.27 28.64
C ASN A 203 5.44 1.25 28.88
N ILE A 204 4.42 2.09 28.64
CA ILE A 204 4.52 3.55 28.69
C ILE A 204 3.91 4.06 30.00
N LYS A 205 4.64 4.96 30.69
CA LYS A 205 4.21 5.55 31.98
C LYS A 205 3.60 6.95 31.85
N ASN A 206 3.91 7.65 30.75
CA ASN A 206 3.46 9.04 30.54
C ASN A 206 1.98 9.05 30.13
N ALA A 207 1.13 9.72 30.92
CA ALA A 207 -0.32 9.79 30.70
C ALA A 207 -0.69 10.41 29.33
N LEU A 208 0.00 11.47 28.90
CA LEU A 208 -0.26 12.11 27.60
C LEU A 208 0.03 11.18 26.41
N LYS A 209 1.09 10.38 26.50
CA LYS A 209 1.43 9.38 25.47
C LYS A 209 0.39 8.25 25.44
N ILE A 210 -0.12 7.84 26.61
CA ILE A 210 -1.16 6.83 26.73
C ILE A 210 -2.47 7.32 26.08
N GLU A 211 -2.90 8.54 26.41
CA GLU A 211 -4.08 9.15 25.80
C GLU A 211 -3.97 9.25 24.26
N GLN A 212 -2.78 9.60 23.77
CA GLN A 212 -2.54 9.66 22.32
C GLN A 212 -2.62 8.29 21.65
N ILE A 213 -2.15 7.24 22.32
CA ILE A 213 -2.28 5.86 21.79
C ILE A 213 -3.74 5.43 21.78
N ASP A 214 -4.53 5.75 22.80
CA ASP A 214 -5.95 5.43 22.85
C ASP A 214 -6.70 6.12 21.69
N ASP A 215 -6.37 7.36 21.42
CA ASP A 215 -6.93 8.13 20.31
C ASP A 215 -6.62 7.49 18.92
N TYR A 216 -5.40 6.95 18.75
CA TYR A 216 -5.06 6.16 17.53
C TYR A 216 -5.81 4.82 17.46
N ILE A 217 -6.04 4.16 18.58
CA ILE A 217 -6.84 2.93 18.63
C ILE A 217 -8.29 3.23 18.23
N ASP A 218 -8.85 4.33 18.71
CA ASP A 218 -10.21 4.76 18.35
C ASP A 218 -10.29 5.14 16.85
N GLN A 219 -9.29 5.84 16.33
CA GLN A 219 -9.21 6.15 14.90
C GLN A 219 -9.17 4.89 14.02
N LEU A 220 -8.35 3.90 14.39
CA LEU A 220 -8.28 2.62 13.67
C LEU A 220 -9.59 1.83 13.78
N SER A 221 -10.24 1.85 14.94
CA SER A 221 -11.55 1.21 15.13
C SER A 221 -12.63 1.86 14.26
N ASN A 222 -12.57 3.19 14.08
CA ASN A 222 -13.46 3.89 13.17
C ASN A 222 -13.15 3.52 11.69
N PHE A 223 -11.90 3.28 11.34
CA PHE A 223 -11.52 2.81 10.01
C PHE A 223 -11.97 1.36 9.73
N GLU A 224 -12.18 0.52 10.75
CA GLU A 224 -12.75 -0.83 10.57
C GLU A 224 -14.16 -0.80 9.95
N ALA A 225 -14.88 0.32 10.08
CA ALA A 225 -16.18 0.50 9.42
C ALA A 225 -16.07 0.81 7.92
N THR A 226 -14.88 1.08 7.41
CA THR A 226 -14.66 1.42 6.00
C THR A 226 -14.64 0.16 5.14
N GLU A 227 -15.54 0.11 4.17
CA GLU A 227 -15.61 -0.99 3.21
C GLU A 227 -14.56 -0.80 2.10
N ILE A 228 -13.79 -1.85 1.85
CA ILE A 228 -12.79 -1.92 0.78
C ILE A 228 -13.11 -3.07 -0.16
N LYS A 229 -12.42 -3.14 -1.31
CA LYS A 229 -12.48 -4.29 -2.22
C LYS A 229 -11.23 -5.13 -2.09
N LYS A 230 -11.42 -6.44 -2.02
CA LYS A 230 -10.38 -7.45 -2.21
C LYS A 230 -10.56 -8.14 -3.54
N PHE A 231 -9.46 -8.45 -4.18
CA PHE A 231 -9.46 -9.02 -5.52
C PHE A 231 -8.88 -10.42 -5.49
N TYR A 232 -9.57 -11.32 -6.20
CA TYR A 232 -9.16 -12.71 -6.30
C TYR A 232 -9.26 -13.19 -7.73
N ILE A 233 -8.40 -14.13 -8.09
CA ILE A 233 -8.51 -14.92 -9.30
C ILE A 233 -8.52 -16.39 -8.94
N THR A 234 -9.54 -17.14 -9.42
CA THR A 234 -9.68 -18.58 -9.17
C THR A 234 -9.66 -19.34 -10.48
N PHE A 235 -9.03 -20.51 -10.49
CA PHE A 235 -8.84 -21.37 -11.65
C PHE A 235 -9.53 -22.71 -11.43
N TYR A 236 -10.01 -23.31 -12.53
CA TYR A 236 -10.80 -24.54 -12.52
C TYR A 236 -10.20 -25.57 -13.49
N SER A 237 -9.91 -26.79 -13.02
CA SER A 237 -9.53 -27.93 -13.86
C SER A 237 -9.98 -29.26 -13.26
N GLN A 238 -10.05 -30.32 -14.05
CA GLN A 238 -10.24 -31.69 -13.60
C GLN A 238 -8.92 -32.37 -13.23
N SER A 239 -7.77 -31.71 -13.49
CA SER A 239 -6.44 -32.23 -13.20
C SER A 239 -5.70 -31.35 -12.18
N THR A 240 -5.36 -31.92 -11.02
CA THR A 240 -4.53 -31.24 -10.01
C THR A 240 -3.13 -30.92 -10.52
N ARG A 241 -2.58 -31.80 -11.40
CA ARG A 241 -1.26 -31.57 -12.00
C ARG A 241 -1.25 -30.34 -12.90
N GLU A 242 -2.27 -30.19 -13.73
CA GLU A 242 -2.43 -29.03 -14.60
C GLU A 242 -2.54 -27.73 -13.78
N LEU A 243 -3.35 -27.74 -12.70
CA LEU A 243 -3.48 -26.59 -11.81
C LEU A 243 -2.17 -26.24 -11.11
N LYS A 244 -1.43 -27.21 -10.56
CA LYS A 244 -0.15 -26.96 -9.89
C LYS A 244 0.86 -26.30 -10.83
N GLN A 245 0.99 -26.82 -12.06
CA GLN A 245 1.89 -26.25 -13.07
C GLN A 245 1.46 -24.83 -13.50
N ALA A 246 0.18 -24.63 -13.74
CA ALA A 246 -0.35 -23.32 -14.12
C ALA A 246 -0.15 -22.28 -13.00
N ILE A 247 -0.40 -22.64 -11.75
CA ILE A 247 -0.27 -21.73 -10.58
C ILE A 247 1.14 -21.21 -10.42
N GLU A 248 2.17 -22.07 -10.50
CA GLU A 248 3.57 -21.64 -10.39
C GLU A 248 3.96 -20.66 -11.50
N TYR A 249 3.56 -20.95 -12.72
CA TYR A 249 3.80 -20.08 -13.88
C TYR A 249 3.08 -18.73 -13.73
N LEU A 250 1.78 -18.75 -13.41
CA LEU A 250 0.95 -17.56 -13.31
C LEU A 250 1.38 -16.66 -12.16
N LYS A 251 1.81 -17.23 -11.04
CA LYS A 251 2.37 -16.47 -9.92
C LYS A 251 3.54 -15.59 -10.34
N GLN A 252 4.48 -16.14 -11.09
CA GLN A 252 5.63 -15.37 -11.60
C GLN A 252 5.19 -14.26 -12.56
N LYS A 253 4.22 -14.55 -13.43
CA LYS A 253 3.70 -13.59 -14.42
C LYS A 253 2.94 -12.45 -13.76
N PHE A 254 2.05 -12.72 -12.80
CA PHE A 254 1.36 -11.66 -12.02
C PHE A 254 2.35 -10.79 -11.24
N ASN A 255 3.40 -11.38 -10.65
CA ASN A 255 4.46 -10.61 -9.99
C ASN A 255 5.19 -9.67 -10.96
N SER A 256 5.45 -10.11 -12.21
CA SER A 256 6.14 -9.29 -13.20
C SER A 256 5.31 -8.09 -13.71
N ILE A 257 3.98 -8.14 -13.55
CA ILE A 257 3.07 -7.04 -13.89
C ILE A 257 2.95 -6.03 -12.73
N GLY A 258 3.22 -6.48 -11.47
CA GLY A 258 3.10 -5.65 -10.27
C GLY A 258 2.03 -6.12 -9.27
N PHE A 259 1.22 -7.13 -9.62
CA PHE A 259 0.26 -7.73 -8.68
C PHE A 259 0.97 -8.66 -7.71
N SER A 260 1.14 -8.43 -6.50
CA SER A 260 1.75 -9.34 -5.54
C SER A 260 0.82 -10.53 -5.19
N PRO A 261 0.76 -11.59 -6.01
CA PRO A 261 -0.22 -12.69 -5.83
C PRO A 261 0.11 -13.49 -4.57
N ARG A 262 -0.89 -13.63 -3.70
CA ARG A 262 -0.84 -14.47 -2.50
C ARG A 262 -1.65 -15.72 -2.76
N PHE A 263 -0.99 -16.89 -2.67
CA PHE A 263 -1.66 -18.17 -2.88
C PHE A 263 -2.82 -18.38 -1.88
N LEU A 264 -3.94 -18.88 -2.39
CA LEU A 264 -5.08 -19.26 -1.58
C LEU A 264 -4.89 -20.71 -1.12
N ASP A 265 -4.37 -20.87 0.09
CA ASP A 265 -4.38 -22.16 0.76
C ASP A 265 -5.84 -22.63 1.04
N ARG A 266 -6.01 -23.87 1.44
CA ARG A 266 -7.32 -24.50 1.73
C ARG A 266 -8.20 -23.64 2.66
N TYR A 267 -7.61 -22.99 3.66
CA TYR A 267 -8.32 -22.18 4.64
C TYR A 267 -8.82 -20.86 4.05
N LYS A 268 -7.97 -20.18 3.28
CA LYS A 268 -8.33 -18.94 2.61
C LYS A 268 -9.36 -19.17 1.51
N LEU A 269 -9.25 -20.27 0.78
CA LEU A 269 -10.20 -20.60 -0.28
C LEU A 269 -11.62 -20.86 0.27
N VAL A 270 -11.75 -21.61 1.37
CA VAL A 270 -13.02 -21.83 2.06
C VAL A 270 -13.59 -20.50 2.58
N ASN A 271 -12.75 -19.67 3.21
CA ASN A 271 -13.17 -18.37 3.69
C ASN A 271 -13.54 -17.39 2.56
N LEU A 272 -12.90 -17.48 1.39
CA LEU A 272 -13.31 -16.73 0.20
C LEU A 272 -14.76 -17.07 -0.21
N VAL A 273 -15.10 -18.35 -0.32
CA VAL A 273 -16.48 -18.78 -0.65
C VAL A 273 -17.47 -18.32 0.42
N LYS A 274 -17.13 -18.48 1.69
CA LYS A 274 -17.94 -17.98 2.81
C LYS A 274 -18.21 -16.48 2.71
N ASN A 275 -17.16 -15.68 2.39
CA ASN A 275 -17.26 -14.23 2.29
C ASN A 275 -18.07 -13.78 1.05
N ILE A 276 -18.03 -14.52 -0.06
CA ILE A 276 -18.93 -14.30 -1.22
C ILE A 276 -20.40 -14.51 -0.79
N LEU A 277 -20.67 -15.49 0.07
CA LEU A 277 -22.01 -15.74 0.57
C LEU A 277 -22.46 -14.72 1.63
N ASN A 278 -21.56 -14.30 2.51
CA ASN A 278 -21.85 -13.34 3.57
C ASN A 278 -20.64 -12.44 3.87
N PRO A 279 -20.46 -11.32 3.15
CA PRO A 279 -19.33 -10.42 3.35
C PRO A 279 -19.39 -9.64 4.68
N PHE A 280 -20.55 -9.54 5.33
CA PHE A 280 -20.75 -8.80 6.58
C PHE A 280 -20.36 -9.60 7.83
N LYS A 281 -20.14 -10.90 7.72
CA LYS A 281 -19.66 -11.72 8.83
C LYS A 281 -18.14 -11.76 8.82
N LEU A 282 -17.52 -10.91 9.65
CA LEU A 282 -16.07 -10.71 9.72
C LEU A 282 -15.27 -11.93 10.19
N GLU A 283 -15.88 -12.75 11.06
CA GLU A 283 -15.22 -13.93 11.61
C GLU A 283 -14.99 -14.99 10.54
N ASN A 284 -13.73 -15.25 10.22
CA ASN A 284 -13.34 -16.36 9.37
C ASN A 284 -13.49 -17.69 10.12
N TYR A 285 -13.76 -18.77 9.38
CA TYR A 285 -13.68 -20.11 9.96
C TYR A 285 -12.23 -20.39 10.38
N THR A 286 -12.09 -21.00 11.58
CA THR A 286 -10.78 -21.42 12.08
C THR A 286 -10.29 -22.64 11.30
N ALA A 287 -8.97 -22.90 11.35
CA ALA A 287 -8.39 -24.08 10.70
C ALA A 287 -9.03 -25.37 11.20
N GLN A 288 -9.27 -25.48 12.51
CA GLN A 288 -9.91 -26.65 13.13
C GLN A 288 -11.33 -26.87 12.59
N GLN A 289 -12.17 -25.81 12.51
CA GLN A 289 -13.51 -25.92 11.94
C GLN A 289 -13.51 -26.41 10.49
N ILE A 290 -12.54 -25.97 9.70
CA ILE A 290 -12.41 -26.37 8.29
C ILE A 290 -11.94 -27.83 8.18
N ASP A 291 -10.99 -28.23 9.00
CA ASP A 291 -10.46 -29.60 9.02
C ASP A 291 -11.50 -30.61 9.48
N ASP A 292 -12.35 -30.27 10.45
CA ASP A 292 -13.47 -31.11 10.93
C ASP A 292 -14.49 -31.43 9.81
N PHE A 293 -14.63 -30.54 8.82
CA PHE A 293 -15.52 -30.69 7.67
C PHE A 293 -14.81 -31.02 6.34
N GLU A 294 -13.55 -31.42 6.35
CA GLU A 294 -12.75 -31.66 5.14
C GLU A 294 -13.43 -32.53 4.09
N ASN A 295 -14.09 -33.60 4.50
CA ASN A 295 -14.77 -34.55 3.62
C ASN A 295 -16.19 -34.12 3.21
N ASN A 296 -16.76 -33.14 3.89
CA ASN A 296 -18.12 -32.62 3.67
C ASN A 296 -18.15 -31.09 3.75
N ILE A 297 -17.21 -30.43 3.13
CA ILE A 297 -17.02 -28.97 3.23
C ILE A 297 -18.26 -28.17 2.78
N GLY A 298 -19.10 -28.77 1.94
CA GLY A 298 -20.37 -28.18 1.53
C GLY A 298 -21.29 -27.88 2.70
N LEU A 299 -21.24 -28.64 3.80
CA LEU A 299 -22.05 -28.40 5.02
C LEU A 299 -21.61 -27.12 5.71
N LEU A 300 -20.31 -26.87 5.79
CA LEU A 300 -19.77 -25.66 6.40
C LEU A 300 -20.07 -24.40 5.57
N LEU A 301 -20.17 -24.54 4.25
CA LEU A 301 -20.34 -23.42 3.29
C LEU A 301 -21.81 -23.13 2.95
N THR A 302 -22.77 -23.61 3.75
CA THR A 302 -24.18 -23.42 3.47
C THR A 302 -24.89 -22.61 4.56
N PHE A 303 -26.09 -22.13 4.24
CA PHE A 303 -26.97 -21.54 5.22
C PHE A 303 -27.99 -22.58 5.67
N PRO A 304 -28.38 -22.62 6.94
CA PRO A 304 -29.40 -23.58 7.45
C PRO A 304 -30.71 -23.54 6.66
N LYS A 305 -31.08 -22.37 6.16
CA LYS A 305 -32.28 -22.20 5.34
C LYS A 305 -32.06 -21.18 4.21
N ILE A 306 -32.33 -21.59 2.98
CA ILE A 306 -32.30 -20.74 1.79
C ILE A 306 -33.70 -20.72 1.16
N LYS A 307 -34.22 -19.52 0.84
CA LYS A 307 -35.50 -19.33 0.17
C LYS A 307 -35.36 -18.42 -1.05
N PHE A 308 -35.60 -18.94 -2.22
CA PHE A 308 -35.61 -18.15 -3.45
C PHE A 308 -36.98 -17.47 -3.64
N LYS A 309 -36.96 -16.16 -3.87
CA LYS A 309 -38.10 -15.35 -4.32
C LYS A 309 -37.87 -14.92 -5.78
N SER A 310 -38.87 -14.26 -6.36
CA SER A 310 -38.79 -13.80 -7.77
C SER A 310 -37.58 -12.93 -8.08
N ASN A 311 -37.15 -12.10 -7.15
CA ASN A 311 -36.11 -11.07 -7.35
C ASN A 311 -34.99 -11.09 -6.29
N CYS A 312 -34.99 -12.02 -5.36
CA CYS A 312 -33.95 -12.17 -4.34
C CYS A 312 -33.89 -13.59 -3.78
N MET A 313 -32.78 -13.90 -3.13
CA MET A 313 -32.60 -15.04 -2.25
C MET A 313 -32.62 -14.55 -0.80
N ILE A 314 -33.23 -15.29 0.09
CA ILE A 314 -33.23 -15.06 1.53
C ILE A 314 -32.47 -16.22 2.15
N ALA A 315 -31.34 -15.91 2.75
CA ALA A 315 -30.54 -16.82 3.58
C ALA A 315 -30.90 -16.56 5.05
N SER A 316 -31.15 -17.57 5.81
CA SER A 316 -31.54 -17.45 7.24
C SER A 316 -30.63 -18.34 8.07
N SER A 317 -30.05 -17.79 9.14
CA SER A 317 -29.48 -18.51 10.27
C SER A 317 -30.39 -18.31 11.49
N ASP A 318 -30.11 -18.97 12.62
CA ASP A 318 -30.96 -18.95 13.82
C ASP A 318 -31.23 -17.55 14.38
N LYS A 319 -30.36 -16.58 14.08
CA LYS A 319 -30.43 -15.21 14.62
C LYS A 319 -30.58 -14.12 13.56
N GLU A 320 -30.24 -14.38 12.30
CA GLU A 320 -30.15 -13.34 11.25
C GLU A 320 -30.76 -13.77 9.92
N LYS A 321 -31.30 -12.78 9.19
CA LYS A 321 -31.77 -12.94 7.81
C LYS A 321 -30.91 -12.05 6.92
N LEU A 322 -30.31 -12.64 5.89
CA LEU A 322 -29.56 -11.94 4.84
C LEU A 322 -30.32 -12.02 3.52
N TYR A 323 -30.44 -10.88 2.87
CA TYR A 323 -31.09 -10.77 1.57
C TYR A 323 -30.00 -10.61 0.49
N LEU A 324 -30.00 -11.47 -0.52
CA LEU A 324 -29.08 -11.43 -1.66
C LEU A 324 -29.87 -11.24 -2.94
N GLY A 325 -29.37 -10.35 -3.80
CA GLY A 325 -29.95 -10.11 -5.10
C GLY A 325 -28.92 -10.32 -6.20
N PHE A 326 -29.20 -11.22 -7.15
CA PHE A 326 -28.31 -11.53 -8.25
C PHE A 326 -28.70 -10.74 -9.48
N GLN A 327 -27.71 -10.09 -10.08
CA GLN A 327 -27.81 -9.30 -11.29
C GLN A 327 -26.74 -9.77 -12.28
N THR A 328 -26.96 -9.50 -13.57
CA THR A 328 -25.96 -9.78 -14.61
C THR A 328 -25.92 -8.65 -15.62
N MET A 329 -24.76 -8.40 -16.20
CA MET A 329 -24.59 -7.47 -17.29
C MET A 329 -25.15 -8.08 -18.57
N SER A 330 -26.14 -7.47 -19.16
CA SER A 330 -26.90 -8.00 -20.30
C SER A 330 -26.56 -7.35 -21.64
N LYS A 331 -26.09 -6.10 -21.61
CA LYS A 331 -25.63 -5.36 -22.77
C LYS A 331 -24.36 -4.59 -22.49
N TYR A 332 -23.41 -4.83 -23.36
CA TYR A 332 -22.17 -4.09 -23.43
C TYR A 332 -22.32 -3.13 -24.63
N ARG A 333 -22.12 -1.85 -24.39
CA ARG A 333 -22.07 -0.88 -25.49
C ARG A 333 -20.63 -0.56 -25.82
N ASP A 334 -20.45 0.28 -26.85
CA ASP A 334 -19.15 0.80 -27.24
C ASP A 334 -18.41 1.27 -25.96
N ILE A 335 -17.31 0.59 -25.62
CA ILE A 335 -16.54 0.86 -24.43
C ILE A 335 -15.51 1.92 -24.80
N PRO A 336 -15.70 3.18 -24.40
CA PRO A 336 -14.82 4.24 -24.85
C PRO A 336 -13.54 4.33 -24.03
N GLN A 337 -13.38 3.60 -22.93
CA GLN A 337 -12.40 3.93 -21.92
C GLN A 337 -11.74 2.75 -21.25
N PHE A 338 -10.51 2.96 -20.92
CA PHE A 338 -9.66 2.40 -19.91
C PHE A 338 -10.37 2.25 -18.55
N CYS A 339 -10.15 1.15 -17.87
CA CYS A 339 -10.76 0.85 -16.56
C CYS A 339 -12.29 0.91 -16.51
N TRP A 340 -12.97 0.36 -17.53
CA TRP A 340 -14.43 0.46 -17.65
C TRP A 340 -15.22 -0.25 -16.55
N LEU A 341 -14.61 -1.16 -15.77
CA LEU A 341 -15.23 -1.76 -14.56
C LEU A 341 -14.85 -1.08 -13.24
N ALA A 342 -13.94 -0.09 -13.26
CA ALA A 342 -13.53 0.67 -12.08
C ALA A 342 -14.70 1.28 -11.28
N PRO A 343 -15.75 1.85 -11.92
CA PRO A 343 -16.87 2.43 -11.17
C PRO A 343 -17.60 1.46 -10.24
N TYR A 344 -17.48 0.16 -10.47
CA TYR A 344 -18.09 -0.86 -9.63
C TYR A 344 -17.25 -1.22 -8.40
N THR A 345 -16.01 -0.77 -8.33
CA THR A 345 -15.18 -0.98 -7.14
C THR A 345 -15.65 -0.17 -5.93
N GLY A 346 -16.31 0.96 -6.14
CA GLY A 346 -16.91 1.78 -5.08
C GLY A 346 -18.30 1.32 -4.59
N THR A 347 -18.85 0.20 -5.12
CA THR A 347 -20.13 -0.34 -4.67
C THR A 347 -19.96 -1.45 -3.64
N ASN A 348 -20.96 -1.68 -2.79
CA ASN A 348 -20.95 -2.79 -1.81
C ASN A 348 -21.32 -4.14 -2.43
N ASP A 349 -21.30 -4.24 -3.75
CA ASP A 349 -21.63 -5.48 -4.46
C ASP A 349 -20.38 -6.35 -4.65
N THR A 350 -20.55 -7.65 -4.61
CA THR A 350 -19.55 -8.59 -5.13
C THR A 350 -19.69 -8.67 -6.64
N MET A 351 -18.61 -8.38 -7.38
CA MET A 351 -18.55 -8.54 -8.82
C MET A 351 -17.75 -9.80 -9.16
N ILE A 352 -18.32 -10.64 -10.01
CA ILE A 352 -17.70 -11.90 -10.47
C ILE A 352 -17.71 -11.92 -11.99
N ILE A 353 -16.53 -11.97 -12.58
CA ILE A 353 -16.32 -12.12 -14.02
C ILE A 353 -15.88 -13.55 -14.26
N ASN A 354 -16.76 -14.34 -14.80
CA ASN A 354 -16.47 -15.72 -15.22
C ASN A 354 -15.87 -15.70 -16.62
N VAL A 355 -14.71 -16.29 -16.80
CA VAL A 355 -13.99 -16.33 -18.06
C VAL A 355 -13.79 -17.77 -18.50
N SER A 356 -14.15 -18.06 -19.76
CA SER A 356 -13.93 -19.36 -20.38
C SER A 356 -13.13 -19.21 -21.67
N PRO A 357 -12.10 -20.03 -21.91
CA PRO A 357 -11.37 -20.02 -23.18
C PRO A 357 -12.31 -20.45 -24.33
N LEU A 358 -12.07 -19.86 -25.48
CA LEU A 358 -12.76 -20.23 -26.74
C LEU A 358 -11.78 -20.91 -27.67
N ASP A 359 -12.23 -21.97 -28.32
CA ASP A 359 -11.47 -22.63 -29.37
C ASP A 359 -11.26 -21.68 -30.57
N LEU A 360 -10.05 -21.65 -31.11
CA LEU A 360 -9.64 -20.76 -32.22
C LEU A 360 -10.59 -20.88 -33.43
N LYS A 361 -10.87 -22.09 -33.88
CA LYS A 361 -11.76 -22.35 -35.02
C LYS A 361 -13.17 -21.82 -34.78
N ARG A 362 -13.66 -21.92 -33.54
CA ARG A 362 -14.96 -21.38 -33.15
C ARG A 362 -14.95 -19.88 -33.16
N ALA A 363 -13.88 -19.26 -32.60
CA ALA A 363 -13.70 -17.80 -32.58
C ALA A 363 -13.69 -17.23 -34.01
N GLU A 364 -12.87 -17.75 -34.90
CA GLU A 364 -12.81 -17.36 -36.31
C GLU A 364 -14.16 -17.50 -37.02
N SER A 365 -14.85 -18.64 -36.82
CA SER A 365 -16.17 -18.89 -37.37
C SER A 365 -17.22 -17.90 -36.90
N ASP A 366 -17.20 -17.56 -35.60
CA ASP A 366 -18.19 -16.64 -35.03
C ASP A 366 -17.94 -15.20 -35.49
N ILE A 367 -16.68 -14.74 -35.57
CA ILE A 367 -16.32 -13.42 -36.13
C ILE A 367 -16.69 -13.35 -37.63
N SER A 368 -16.32 -14.37 -38.41
CA SER A 368 -16.64 -14.43 -39.84
C SER A 368 -18.16 -14.35 -40.08
N ARG A 369 -18.98 -15.05 -39.29
CA ARG A 369 -20.44 -14.94 -39.37
C ARG A 369 -20.93 -13.53 -39.03
N ALA A 370 -20.34 -12.86 -38.01
CA ALA A 370 -20.70 -11.51 -37.68
C ALA A 370 -20.32 -10.52 -38.79
N LEU A 371 -19.15 -10.67 -39.40
CA LEU A 371 -18.68 -9.91 -40.55
C LEU A 371 -19.64 -10.05 -41.75
N TYR A 372 -19.92 -11.29 -42.18
CA TYR A 372 -20.82 -11.54 -43.32
C TYR A 372 -22.21 -10.96 -43.09
N LYS A 373 -22.77 -11.04 -41.88
CA LYS A 373 -24.07 -10.46 -41.55
C LYS A 373 -24.06 -8.92 -41.61
N ASN A 374 -22.97 -8.27 -41.15
CA ASN A 374 -22.87 -6.81 -41.23
C ASN A 374 -22.69 -6.37 -42.67
N LEU A 375 -21.94 -7.09 -43.53
CA LEU A 375 -21.83 -6.86 -44.96
C LEU A 375 -23.19 -7.02 -45.66
N ALA A 376 -23.97 -8.06 -45.35
CA ALA A 376 -25.32 -8.23 -45.85
C ALA A 376 -26.25 -7.08 -45.45
N ASN A 377 -26.20 -6.66 -44.20
CA ASN A 377 -27.01 -5.53 -43.75
C ASN A 377 -26.61 -4.22 -44.46
N GLN A 378 -25.31 -3.96 -44.65
CA GLN A 378 -24.81 -2.81 -45.41
C GLN A 378 -25.33 -2.82 -46.85
N SER A 379 -25.26 -4.01 -47.53
CA SER A 379 -25.76 -4.14 -48.90
C SER A 379 -27.28 -3.93 -48.99
N ILE A 380 -28.07 -4.35 -48.00
CA ILE A 380 -29.53 -4.12 -47.97
C ILE A 380 -29.84 -2.64 -47.77
N LEU A 381 -29.10 -1.95 -46.89
CA LEU A 381 -29.29 -0.51 -46.61
C LEU A 381 -28.87 0.35 -47.81
N SER A 382 -27.75 0.01 -48.47
CA SER A 382 -27.28 0.71 -49.65
C SER A 382 -28.28 0.57 -50.82
N LYS A 383 -28.85 -0.63 -51.03
CA LYS A 383 -29.94 -0.84 -52.04
C LYS A 383 -31.20 -0.01 -51.72
N LYS A 384 -31.49 0.25 -50.47
CA LYS A 384 -32.64 1.09 -50.04
C LYS A 384 -32.35 2.61 -50.05
N LYS A 385 -31.17 3.06 -50.52
CA LYS A 385 -30.71 4.44 -50.54
C LYS A 385 -30.82 5.12 -49.15
N VAL A 386 -30.76 4.35 -48.07
CA VAL A 386 -30.67 4.84 -46.69
C VAL A 386 -29.21 5.14 -46.41
N ILE A 387 -28.90 6.31 -45.85
CA ILE A 387 -27.55 6.71 -45.44
C ILE A 387 -27.06 5.63 -44.48
N THR A 388 -25.93 4.98 -44.83
CA THR A 388 -25.28 3.98 -43.99
C THR A 388 -24.92 4.63 -42.65
N ASP A 389 -25.36 4.05 -41.58
CA ASP A 389 -24.98 4.50 -40.24
C ASP A 389 -23.45 4.34 -40.10
N ARG A 390 -22.72 5.43 -39.85
CA ARG A 390 -21.25 5.44 -39.62
C ARG A 390 -20.79 4.33 -38.67
N LYS A 391 -21.68 3.89 -37.77
CA LYS A 391 -21.43 2.79 -36.86
C LYS A 391 -21.31 1.42 -37.55
N ILE A 392 -22.01 1.22 -38.66
CA ILE A 392 -21.93 -0.08 -39.40
C ILE A 392 -20.60 -0.18 -40.12
N ASP A 393 -20.14 0.91 -40.70
CA ASP A 393 -18.88 0.94 -41.46
C ASP A 393 -17.68 0.78 -40.52
N GLY A 394 -17.67 1.49 -39.36
CA GLY A 394 -16.65 1.33 -38.33
C GLY A 394 -16.60 -0.08 -37.72
N ASN A 395 -17.75 -0.71 -37.49
CA ASN A 395 -17.81 -2.09 -37.01
C ASN A 395 -17.21 -3.09 -38.03
N LEU A 396 -17.35 -2.86 -39.32
CA LEU A 396 -16.82 -3.75 -40.35
C LEU A 396 -15.29 -3.74 -40.39
N GLU A 397 -14.68 -2.55 -40.26
CA GLU A 397 -13.23 -2.43 -40.21
C GLU A 397 -12.66 -3.18 -38.98
N ILE A 398 -13.28 -2.95 -37.80
CA ILE A 398 -12.87 -3.63 -36.57
C ILE A 398 -12.99 -5.14 -36.65
N TYR A 399 -14.06 -5.68 -37.26
CA TYR A 399 -14.20 -7.12 -37.42
C TYR A 399 -13.17 -7.71 -38.39
N LYS A 400 -12.77 -6.99 -39.42
CA LYS A 400 -11.71 -7.42 -40.35
C LYS A 400 -10.37 -7.45 -39.60
N GLU A 401 -10.02 -6.40 -38.92
CA GLU A 401 -8.79 -6.32 -38.13
C GLU A 401 -8.74 -7.41 -37.04
N LEU A 402 -9.84 -7.65 -36.35
CA LEU A 402 -9.92 -8.69 -35.32
C LEU A 402 -9.77 -10.10 -35.88
N ILE A 403 -10.33 -10.41 -37.09
CA ILE A 403 -10.13 -11.69 -37.74
C ILE A 403 -8.65 -11.92 -38.08
N ASP A 404 -7.98 -10.90 -38.61
CA ASP A 404 -6.56 -10.97 -38.96
C ASP A 404 -5.69 -11.19 -37.73
N GLN A 405 -5.94 -10.45 -36.66
CA GLN A 405 -5.22 -10.60 -35.38
C GLN A 405 -5.44 -11.97 -34.72
N VAL A 406 -6.67 -12.51 -34.79
CA VAL A 406 -7.00 -13.83 -34.25
C VAL A 406 -6.37 -14.94 -35.12
N ALA A 407 -6.38 -14.82 -36.44
CA ALA A 407 -5.76 -15.77 -37.35
C ALA A 407 -4.23 -15.79 -37.23
N LEU A 408 -3.60 -14.65 -36.99
CA LEU A 408 -2.16 -14.53 -36.71
C LEU A 408 -1.77 -14.98 -35.28
N GLY A 409 -2.74 -15.23 -34.39
CA GLY A 409 -2.51 -15.58 -32.97
C GLY A 409 -2.10 -14.41 -32.08
N GLU A 410 -2.17 -13.19 -32.60
CA GLU A 410 -1.86 -11.95 -31.85
C GLU A 410 -2.96 -11.62 -30.84
N GLU A 411 -4.20 -12.04 -31.10
CA GLU A 411 -5.33 -11.88 -30.17
C GLU A 411 -6.07 -13.20 -29.95
N LYS A 412 -6.67 -13.36 -28.77
CA LYS A 412 -7.56 -14.48 -28.41
C LYS A 412 -8.88 -13.97 -27.88
N LEU A 413 -9.97 -14.62 -28.26
CA LEU A 413 -11.26 -14.33 -27.67
C LEU A 413 -11.49 -15.16 -26.40
N ARG A 414 -12.16 -14.52 -25.45
CA ARG A 414 -12.67 -15.18 -24.23
C ARG A 414 -14.18 -15.01 -24.16
N SER A 415 -14.87 -16.04 -23.71
CA SER A 415 -16.28 -15.92 -23.39
C SER A 415 -16.42 -15.52 -21.93
N ILE A 416 -17.02 -14.37 -21.67
CA ILE A 416 -17.20 -13.81 -20.33
C ILE A 416 -18.67 -13.64 -19.98
N ASP A 417 -18.99 -13.76 -18.70
CA ASP A 417 -20.22 -13.28 -18.09
C ASP A 417 -19.90 -12.52 -16.80
N ILE A 418 -20.46 -11.32 -16.69
CA ILE A 418 -20.22 -10.41 -15.54
C ILE A 418 -21.47 -10.39 -14.67
N ASN A 419 -21.29 -10.77 -13.41
CA ASN A 419 -22.36 -10.92 -12.46
C ASN A 419 -22.10 -10.09 -11.21
N PHE A 420 -23.19 -9.63 -10.58
CA PHE A 420 -23.15 -8.85 -9.34
C PHE A 420 -24.03 -9.50 -8.30
N ILE A 421 -23.55 -9.54 -7.06
CA ILE A 421 -24.31 -9.92 -5.88
C ILE A 421 -24.44 -8.69 -5.01
N SER A 422 -25.67 -8.20 -4.87
CA SER A 422 -26.00 -7.15 -3.91
C SER A 422 -26.53 -7.77 -2.64
N TYR A 423 -26.17 -7.18 -1.51
CA TYR A 423 -26.51 -7.67 -0.18
C TYR A 423 -27.40 -6.66 0.56
N GLY A 424 -28.13 -7.13 1.57
CA GLY A 424 -28.87 -6.27 2.49
C GLY A 424 -29.29 -7.05 3.73
N ARG A 425 -29.22 -6.41 4.89
CA ARG A 425 -29.77 -6.93 6.15
C ARG A 425 -31.30 -6.83 6.18
N SER A 426 -31.83 -5.97 5.32
CA SER A 426 -33.26 -5.81 5.09
C SER A 426 -33.60 -5.85 3.60
N LYS A 427 -34.87 -6.08 3.28
CA LYS A 427 -35.36 -6.05 1.90
C LYS A 427 -35.26 -4.64 1.29
N LEU A 428 -35.42 -3.58 2.09
CA LEU A 428 -35.32 -2.20 1.62
C LEU A 428 -33.88 -1.84 1.25
N GLU A 429 -32.94 -2.20 2.10
CA GLU A 429 -31.51 -2.02 1.86
C GLU A 429 -31.06 -2.76 0.59
N LEU A 430 -31.45 -4.02 0.42
CA LEU A 430 -31.17 -4.76 -0.82
C LEU A 430 -31.70 -4.05 -2.05
N LEU A 431 -32.96 -3.54 -2.01
CA LEU A 431 -33.54 -2.85 -3.15
C LEU A 431 -32.82 -1.53 -3.49
N SER A 432 -32.32 -0.82 -2.49
CA SER A 432 -31.48 0.37 -2.65
C SER A 432 -30.16 0.02 -3.35
N ASN A 433 -29.46 -1.01 -2.88
CA ASN A 433 -28.18 -1.45 -3.46
C ASN A 433 -28.34 -1.97 -4.89
N LEU A 434 -29.36 -2.77 -5.16
CA LEU A 434 -29.72 -3.20 -6.52
C LEU A 434 -30.01 -2.01 -7.47
N LYS A 435 -30.60 -0.91 -6.96
CA LYS A 435 -30.87 0.30 -7.74
C LYS A 435 -29.56 1.05 -8.02
N LEU A 436 -28.68 1.16 -7.03
CA LEU A 436 -27.38 1.84 -7.16
C LEU A 436 -26.53 1.21 -8.27
N SER A 437 -26.32 -0.12 -8.25
CA SER A 437 -25.55 -0.84 -9.28
C SER A 437 -26.10 -0.58 -10.69
N ARG A 438 -27.43 -0.57 -10.84
CA ARG A 438 -28.07 -0.31 -12.13
C ARG A 438 -27.91 1.15 -12.56
N THR A 439 -27.92 2.10 -11.65
CA THR A 439 -27.70 3.52 -11.95
C THR A 439 -26.28 3.74 -12.46
N ILE A 440 -25.27 3.22 -11.77
CA ILE A 440 -23.87 3.28 -12.19
C ILE A 440 -23.66 2.65 -13.58
N ALA A 441 -24.26 1.47 -13.80
CA ALA A 441 -24.19 0.82 -15.10
C ALA A 441 -24.75 1.72 -16.21
N LYS A 442 -25.94 2.33 -15.97
CA LYS A 442 -26.62 3.16 -16.95
C LYS A 442 -25.83 4.43 -17.27
N GLU A 443 -25.25 5.08 -16.29
CA GLU A 443 -24.39 6.28 -16.47
C GLU A 443 -23.19 5.98 -17.37
N LYS A 444 -22.62 4.79 -17.29
CA LYS A 444 -21.51 4.33 -18.13
C LYS A 444 -21.94 3.68 -19.44
N GLY A 445 -23.23 3.65 -19.74
CA GLY A 445 -23.77 3.09 -20.99
C GLY A 445 -23.95 1.57 -21.00
N PHE A 446 -23.78 0.88 -19.87
CA PHE A 446 -24.04 -0.55 -19.71
C PHE A 446 -25.47 -0.83 -19.26
N GLU A 447 -25.92 -2.06 -19.45
CA GLU A 447 -27.22 -2.51 -18.96
C GLU A 447 -27.04 -3.70 -18.00
N VAL A 448 -27.30 -3.48 -16.72
CA VAL A 448 -27.30 -4.52 -15.67
C VAL A 448 -28.75 -4.82 -15.30
N ASN A 449 -29.14 -6.08 -15.37
CA ASN A 449 -30.48 -6.54 -15.14
C ASN A 449 -30.55 -7.52 -13.96
N SER A 450 -31.57 -7.38 -13.12
CA SER A 450 -31.90 -8.38 -12.10
C SER A 450 -32.37 -9.69 -12.74
N LEU A 451 -31.91 -10.82 -12.23
CA LEU A 451 -32.29 -12.15 -12.67
C LEU A 451 -33.67 -12.53 -12.13
N THR A 452 -34.72 -11.84 -12.60
CA THR A 452 -36.11 -12.07 -12.18
C THR A 452 -36.52 -13.49 -12.52
N PHE A 453 -37.02 -14.24 -11.55
CA PHE A 453 -37.38 -15.69 -11.59
C PHE A 453 -36.18 -16.64 -11.82
N GLN A 454 -34.96 -16.11 -11.89
CA GLN A 454 -33.73 -16.88 -12.14
C GLN A 454 -32.70 -16.75 -11.01
N GLN A 455 -33.12 -16.32 -9.81
CA GLN A 455 -32.20 -16.09 -8.70
C GLN A 455 -31.40 -17.34 -8.29
N GLN A 456 -31.97 -18.52 -8.46
CA GLN A 456 -31.26 -19.79 -8.24
C GLN A 456 -30.15 -20.03 -9.25
N LYS A 457 -30.38 -19.68 -10.54
CA LYS A 457 -29.32 -19.73 -11.55
C LYS A 457 -28.23 -18.69 -11.27
N GLY A 458 -28.63 -17.50 -10.83
CA GLY A 458 -27.69 -16.46 -10.40
C GLY A 458 -26.79 -16.94 -9.26
N TYR A 459 -27.38 -17.54 -8.23
CA TYR A 459 -26.65 -18.14 -7.12
C TYR A 459 -25.61 -19.16 -7.60
N LYS A 460 -25.99 -20.13 -8.43
CA LYS A 460 -25.08 -21.14 -8.97
C LYS A 460 -23.99 -20.56 -9.87
N ASN A 461 -24.24 -19.45 -10.57
CA ASN A 461 -23.31 -18.82 -11.50
C ASN A 461 -22.28 -17.93 -10.80
N THR A 462 -22.57 -17.50 -9.55
CA THR A 462 -21.73 -16.60 -8.76
C THR A 462 -20.92 -17.32 -7.68
N ILE A 463 -21.34 -18.49 -7.25
CA ILE A 463 -20.53 -19.36 -6.42
C ILE A 463 -19.40 -19.93 -7.26
N LEU A 464 -18.19 -19.95 -6.71
CA LEU A 464 -16.98 -20.41 -7.40
C LEU A 464 -17.07 -21.91 -7.74
N THR A 465 -17.70 -22.23 -8.86
CA THR A 465 -17.79 -23.59 -9.44
C THR A 465 -17.56 -23.52 -10.95
N GLU A 466 -17.40 -24.67 -11.57
CA GLU A 466 -17.33 -24.79 -13.04
C GLU A 466 -18.67 -24.57 -13.74
N GLU A 467 -19.79 -24.64 -12.99
CA GLU A 467 -21.14 -24.50 -13.51
C GLU A 467 -21.40 -23.06 -13.98
N ARG A 468 -21.88 -22.91 -15.22
CA ARG A 468 -22.20 -21.61 -15.82
C ARG A 468 -23.65 -21.59 -16.35
N PRO A 469 -24.68 -21.69 -15.49
CA PRO A 469 -26.07 -21.81 -15.94
C PRO A 469 -26.60 -20.59 -16.69
N LEU A 470 -25.93 -19.43 -16.58
CA LEU A 470 -26.26 -18.20 -17.29
C LEU A 470 -25.51 -18.02 -18.60
N TYR A 471 -24.51 -18.88 -18.88
CA TYR A 471 -23.63 -18.78 -20.06
C TYR A 471 -24.39 -18.60 -21.36
N ILE A 472 -25.42 -19.45 -21.64
CA ILE A 472 -26.18 -19.43 -22.89
C ILE A 472 -26.94 -18.11 -23.09
N ASP A 473 -27.43 -17.52 -22.00
CA ASP A 473 -28.31 -16.35 -22.07
C ASP A 473 -27.53 -15.01 -22.05
N PHE A 474 -26.39 -14.94 -21.34
CA PHE A 474 -25.73 -13.69 -21.02
C PHE A 474 -24.23 -13.64 -21.33
N ALA A 475 -23.55 -14.77 -21.56
CA ALA A 475 -22.13 -14.75 -21.90
C ALA A 475 -21.85 -14.01 -23.20
N GLN A 476 -20.74 -13.29 -23.27
CA GLN A 476 -20.30 -12.51 -24.42
C GLN A 476 -18.84 -12.84 -24.77
N GLU A 477 -18.56 -12.90 -26.05
CA GLU A 477 -17.20 -13.11 -26.56
C GLU A 477 -16.49 -11.76 -26.66
N ILE A 478 -15.35 -11.59 -25.99
CA ILE A 478 -14.53 -10.37 -26.04
C ILE A 478 -13.04 -10.71 -26.26
N PRO A 479 -12.26 -9.78 -26.90
CA PRO A 479 -10.80 -9.89 -26.97
C PRO A 479 -10.14 -9.84 -25.59
N CYS A 480 -9.00 -10.52 -25.42
CA CYS A 480 -8.22 -10.46 -24.18
C CYS A 480 -7.72 -9.05 -23.88
N SER A 481 -7.40 -8.26 -24.90
CA SER A 481 -7.05 -6.83 -24.75
C SER A 481 -8.19 -6.03 -24.13
N THR A 482 -9.42 -6.22 -24.58
CA THR A 482 -10.61 -5.57 -24.01
C THR A 482 -10.89 -6.05 -22.58
N LEU A 483 -10.67 -7.34 -22.28
CA LEU A 483 -10.79 -7.85 -20.91
C LEU A 483 -9.73 -7.22 -19.99
N ALA A 484 -8.48 -7.07 -20.45
CA ALA A 484 -7.43 -6.42 -19.68
C ALA A 484 -7.76 -4.94 -19.40
N GLN A 485 -8.31 -4.23 -20.38
CA GLN A 485 -8.76 -2.84 -20.23
C GLN A 485 -9.94 -2.69 -19.25
N SER A 486 -10.66 -3.75 -18.91
CA SER A 486 -11.71 -3.69 -17.87
C SER A 486 -11.16 -3.36 -16.51
N PHE A 487 -9.95 -3.78 -16.22
CA PHE A 487 -9.15 -3.61 -15.03
C PHE A 487 -9.98 -3.46 -13.74
N PRO A 488 -10.54 -4.54 -13.20
CA PRO A 488 -11.40 -4.50 -12.02
C PRO A 488 -10.62 -4.46 -10.70
N PHE A 489 -9.30 -4.24 -10.74
CA PHE A 489 -8.37 -4.40 -9.61
C PHE A 489 -7.93 -3.07 -8.99
N ILE A 490 -8.74 -2.01 -9.11
CA ILE A 490 -8.38 -0.70 -8.56
C ILE A 490 -8.51 -0.71 -7.04
N SER A 491 -7.41 -0.40 -6.36
CA SER A 491 -7.34 -0.18 -4.91
C SER A 491 -6.26 0.83 -4.59
N SER A 492 -6.51 1.63 -3.59
CA SER A 492 -5.60 2.69 -3.10
C SER A 492 -5.34 2.60 -1.59
N ASN A 493 -5.61 1.44 -0.95
CA ASN A 493 -5.36 1.29 0.47
C ASN A 493 -3.91 0.88 0.78
N LEU A 494 -3.42 1.35 1.92
CA LEU A 494 -2.17 0.91 2.53
C LEU A 494 -2.46 0.57 3.99
N ASN A 495 -2.17 -0.66 4.42
CA ASN A 495 -2.35 -1.09 5.80
C ASN A 495 -1.10 -1.81 6.32
N ASP A 496 -0.23 -1.06 6.96
CA ASP A 496 0.95 -1.58 7.65
C ASP A 496 0.63 -1.83 9.13
N THR A 497 0.96 -3.02 9.64
CA THR A 497 0.58 -3.48 11.00
C THR A 497 1.07 -2.57 12.13
N LYS A 498 2.21 -1.91 11.96
CA LYS A 498 2.81 -1.01 12.97
C LYS A 498 2.68 0.47 12.58
N GLY A 499 1.79 0.75 11.63
CA GLY A 499 1.72 2.02 10.94
C GLY A 499 0.96 3.12 11.67
N LEU A 500 1.29 4.36 11.29
CA LEU A 500 0.56 5.58 11.61
C LEU A 500 -0.69 5.67 10.71
N PRO A 501 -1.90 5.83 11.27
CA PRO A 501 -3.09 6.14 10.47
C PRO A 501 -3.01 7.59 9.95
N LEU A 502 -2.63 7.76 8.68
CA LEU A 502 -2.45 9.06 8.05
C LEU A 502 -3.80 9.72 7.72
N GLY A 503 -4.71 8.99 7.08
CA GLY A 503 -5.98 9.52 6.63
C GLY A 503 -6.69 8.62 5.65
N LEU A 504 -7.53 9.21 4.80
CA LEU A 504 -8.30 8.52 3.78
C LEU A 504 -7.83 8.94 2.39
N THR A 505 -7.73 7.98 1.47
CA THR A 505 -7.45 8.24 0.06
C THR A 505 -8.67 8.87 -0.62
N SER A 506 -8.52 9.33 -1.87
CA SER A 506 -9.63 9.84 -2.70
C SER A 506 -10.77 8.83 -2.85
N ASN A 507 -10.48 7.53 -2.74
CA ASN A 507 -11.47 6.45 -2.78
C ASN A 507 -12.03 6.10 -1.38
N LEU A 508 -11.80 6.94 -0.36
CA LEU A 508 -12.20 6.75 1.03
C LEU A 508 -11.57 5.49 1.68
N GLU A 509 -10.47 4.98 1.13
CA GLU A 509 -9.74 3.85 1.69
C GLU A 509 -8.69 4.34 2.70
N PRO A 510 -8.53 3.66 3.86
CA PRO A 510 -7.57 4.07 4.88
C PRO A 510 -6.11 3.91 4.44
N LEU A 511 -5.29 4.88 4.82
CA LEU A 511 -3.85 4.89 4.62
C LEU A 511 -3.14 4.79 5.97
N VAL A 512 -2.53 3.64 6.24
CA VAL A 512 -1.79 3.35 7.48
C VAL A 512 -0.37 2.98 7.15
N LEU A 513 0.59 3.86 7.51
CA LEU A 513 1.99 3.78 7.08
C LEU A 513 2.93 3.40 8.22
N ASP A 514 3.67 2.30 8.10
CA ASP A 514 4.87 2.03 8.90
C ASP A 514 6.12 2.53 8.18
N GLN A 515 6.65 3.65 8.65
CA GLN A 515 7.84 4.28 8.10
C GLN A 515 9.09 3.36 8.20
N PHE A 516 9.13 2.47 9.18
CA PHE A 516 10.26 1.56 9.42
C PHE A 516 10.03 0.12 8.91
N LYS A 517 9.04 -0.07 8.04
CA LYS A 517 8.81 -1.37 7.43
C LYS A 517 10.03 -1.82 6.63
N HIS A 518 10.52 -3.03 6.92
CA HIS A 518 11.77 -3.51 6.37
C HIS A 518 11.60 -4.10 4.96
N PHE A 519 12.63 -3.97 4.12
CA PHE A 519 12.63 -4.45 2.73
C PHE A 519 12.44 -5.98 2.59
N THR A 520 12.76 -6.79 3.62
CA THR A 520 12.47 -8.23 3.62
C THR A 520 10.97 -8.54 3.60
N GLN A 521 10.16 -7.59 4.09
CA GLN A 521 8.70 -7.68 4.10
C GLN A 521 8.07 -7.01 2.87
N ASP A 522 8.79 -6.03 2.29
CA ASP A 522 8.33 -5.25 1.15
C ASP A 522 9.52 -4.81 0.32
N LYS A 523 9.73 -5.45 -0.83
CA LYS A 523 10.89 -5.21 -1.71
C LYS A 523 10.99 -3.79 -2.25
N LEU A 524 9.90 -3.04 -2.25
CA LEU A 524 9.88 -1.64 -2.70
C LEU A 524 10.48 -0.70 -1.65
N ARG A 525 10.51 -1.08 -0.37
CA ARG A 525 10.93 -0.21 0.73
C ARG A 525 12.38 -0.46 1.11
N GLN A 526 13.28 0.31 0.50
CA GLN A 526 14.72 0.15 0.68
C GLN A 526 15.34 1.15 1.67
N SER A 527 14.65 2.23 2.02
CA SER A 527 15.07 3.29 2.94
C SER A 527 13.94 3.65 3.91
N PHE A 528 14.24 4.46 4.93
CA PHE A 528 13.25 4.97 5.89
C PHE A 528 13.03 6.47 5.78
N SER A 529 13.80 7.14 4.91
CA SER A 529 13.83 8.59 4.80
C SER A 529 12.68 9.12 3.95
N GLY A 530 12.22 10.32 4.25
CA GLY A 530 11.10 10.96 3.57
C GLY A 530 11.28 12.46 3.37
N LEU A 531 10.55 12.99 2.38
CA LEU A 531 10.53 14.39 2.00
C LEU A 531 9.10 14.91 2.02
N VAL A 532 8.87 16.06 2.64
CA VAL A 532 7.58 16.74 2.72
C VAL A 532 7.68 18.07 1.98
N LEU A 533 6.93 18.21 0.90
CA LEU A 533 6.94 19.37 0.02
C LEU A 533 5.55 20.04 -0.02
N GLY A 534 5.52 21.33 -0.23
CA GLY A 534 4.29 22.09 -0.45
C GLY A 534 4.45 23.56 -0.13
N THR A 535 3.60 24.41 -0.70
CA THR A 535 3.59 25.83 -0.41
C THR A 535 3.19 26.14 1.05
N THR A 536 3.42 27.38 1.50
CA THR A 536 2.92 27.86 2.79
C THR A 536 1.40 27.66 2.89
N GLY A 537 0.91 27.15 4.03
CA GLY A 537 -0.52 26.88 4.24
C GLY A 537 -1.01 25.54 3.67
N SER A 538 -0.18 24.73 3.00
CA SER A 538 -0.57 23.40 2.52
C SER A 538 -0.71 22.34 3.64
N GLY A 539 -0.28 22.65 4.86
CA GLY A 539 -0.35 21.77 6.03
C GLY A 539 0.91 20.95 6.31
N LYS A 540 2.07 21.28 5.72
CA LYS A 540 3.36 20.56 5.91
C LYS A 540 3.70 20.31 7.37
N SER A 541 3.75 21.40 8.17
CA SER A 541 4.08 21.32 9.62
C SER A 541 3.03 20.47 10.36
N THR A 542 1.78 20.46 9.91
CA THR A 542 0.72 19.63 10.49
C THR A 542 0.95 18.15 10.22
N LEU A 543 1.28 17.76 8.97
CA LEU A 543 1.63 16.38 8.62
C LEU A 543 2.87 15.92 9.39
N LEU A 544 3.90 16.78 9.46
CA LEU A 544 5.12 16.47 10.19
C LEU A 544 4.83 16.28 11.68
N ASN A 545 4.05 17.19 12.30
CA ASN A 545 3.62 17.06 13.69
C ASN A 545 2.82 15.77 13.95
N LYS A 546 1.96 15.33 13.02
CA LYS A 546 1.27 14.03 13.13
C LYS A 546 2.24 12.87 13.19
N ILE A 547 3.25 12.84 12.29
CA ILE A 547 4.31 11.82 12.29
C ILE A 547 5.11 11.85 13.58
N LEU A 548 5.43 13.05 14.08
CA LEU A 548 6.15 13.24 15.34
C LEU A 548 5.34 12.78 16.54
N LEU A 549 4.07 13.17 16.68
CA LEU A 549 3.19 12.77 17.78
C LEU A 549 3.03 11.26 17.87
N PHE A 550 2.85 10.58 16.74
CA PHE A 550 2.81 9.12 16.70
C PHE A 550 4.13 8.50 17.19
N SER A 551 5.25 9.06 16.74
CA SER A 551 6.58 8.58 17.13
C SER A 551 6.89 8.86 18.60
N ILE A 552 6.50 10.02 19.12
CA ILE A 552 6.59 10.39 20.55
C ILE A 552 5.75 9.42 21.40
N SER A 553 4.52 9.11 20.96
CA SER A 553 3.63 8.21 21.69
C SER A 553 4.19 6.78 21.79
N LEU A 554 5.01 6.37 20.84
CA LEU A 554 5.68 5.06 20.82
C LEU A 554 7.09 5.06 21.46
N ASP A 555 7.50 6.14 22.10
CA ASP A 555 8.83 6.31 22.73
C ASP A 555 10.01 6.13 21.75
N LYS A 556 9.83 6.49 20.47
CA LYS A 556 10.94 6.50 19.51
C LYS A 556 11.88 7.66 19.78
N LYS A 557 13.14 7.49 19.38
CA LYS A 557 14.14 8.57 19.44
C LYS A 557 13.88 9.60 18.34
N LEU A 558 13.74 10.87 18.72
CA LEU A 558 13.47 12.00 17.84
C LEU A 558 14.50 13.10 18.06
N ILE A 559 15.10 13.57 16.97
CA ILE A 559 16.03 14.71 16.96
C ILE A 559 15.52 15.68 15.88
N ILE A 560 15.06 16.85 16.31
CA ILE A 560 14.43 17.85 15.44
C ILE A 560 15.35 19.05 15.33
N PHE A 561 15.77 19.40 14.11
CA PHE A 561 16.40 20.68 13.80
C PHE A 561 15.29 21.68 13.48
N ASP A 562 15.08 22.62 14.39
CA ASP A 562 14.01 23.61 14.38
C ASP A 562 14.57 25.00 14.07
N VAL A 563 14.28 25.49 12.86
CA VAL A 563 14.80 26.79 12.40
C VAL A 563 13.87 27.96 12.74
N GLU A 564 12.57 27.68 12.92
CA GLU A 564 11.55 28.71 13.18
C GLU A 564 11.08 28.72 14.65
N SER A 565 11.59 27.82 15.51
CA SER A 565 11.18 27.63 16.92
C SER A 565 9.72 27.16 17.07
N GLU A 566 9.20 26.35 16.13
CA GLU A 566 7.82 25.86 16.15
C GLU A 566 7.60 24.69 17.12
N TYR A 567 8.65 23.87 17.39
CA TYR A 567 8.53 22.60 18.13
C TYR A 567 8.77 22.72 19.64
N LYS A 568 9.12 23.92 20.16
CA LYS A 568 9.43 24.12 21.58
C LYS A 568 8.31 23.62 22.47
N ARG A 569 7.09 24.11 22.24
CA ARG A 569 5.92 23.76 23.05
C ARG A 569 5.60 22.27 23.04
N LEU A 570 5.68 21.62 21.85
CA LEU A 570 5.50 20.19 21.72
C LEU A 570 6.53 19.41 22.53
N THR A 571 7.79 19.82 22.43
CA THR A 571 8.92 19.19 23.14
C THR A 571 8.74 19.27 24.65
N GLU A 572 8.46 20.45 25.17
CA GLU A 572 8.26 20.66 26.61
C GLU A 572 7.05 19.93 27.16
N LYS A 573 5.92 19.93 26.41
CA LYS A 573 4.68 19.24 26.78
C LYS A 573 4.86 17.74 26.99
N PHE A 574 5.64 17.07 26.11
CA PHE A 574 5.90 15.64 26.19
C PHE A 574 7.16 15.26 27.00
N GLY A 575 7.75 16.21 27.73
CA GLY A 575 8.91 16.00 28.60
C GLY A 575 10.22 15.82 27.82
N GLY A 576 10.31 16.34 26.62
CA GLY A 576 11.50 16.38 25.79
C GLY A 576 12.48 17.47 26.21
N LYS A 577 13.66 17.51 25.59
CA LYS A 577 14.70 18.49 25.85
C LYS A 577 14.79 19.47 24.68
N TRP A 578 14.49 20.73 24.95
CA TRP A 578 14.69 21.83 24.04
C TRP A 578 16.07 22.45 24.25
N ILE A 579 16.87 22.51 23.19
CA ILE A 579 18.29 22.92 23.21
C ILE A 579 18.47 24.08 22.23
N ASN A 580 18.78 25.26 22.77
CA ASN A 580 19.13 26.42 21.93
C ASN A 580 20.61 26.39 21.58
N LEU A 581 20.93 26.16 20.30
CA LEU A 581 22.31 26.04 19.80
C LEU A 581 23.09 27.37 19.77
N SER A 582 22.41 28.49 19.93
CA SER A 582 23.08 29.82 20.00
C SER A 582 23.51 30.23 21.40
N ASN A 583 23.09 29.49 22.45
CA ASN A 583 23.37 29.76 23.84
C ASN A 583 24.39 28.76 24.42
N GLY A 584 25.65 28.96 24.13
CA GLY A 584 26.74 28.12 24.62
C GLY A 584 27.00 28.15 26.13
N LYS A 585 26.42 29.09 26.88
CA LYS A 585 26.53 29.07 28.34
C LYS A 585 25.79 27.88 28.96
N VAL A 586 24.68 27.47 28.35
CA VAL A 586 23.84 26.36 28.84
C VAL A 586 23.98 25.11 27.95
N ASN A 587 24.08 25.31 26.66
CA ASN A 587 24.05 24.24 25.67
C ASN A 587 25.34 24.28 24.84
N ARG A 588 26.41 23.73 25.38
CA ARG A 588 27.75 23.75 24.76
C ARG A 588 28.12 22.39 24.19
N ILE A 589 28.75 22.39 23.02
CA ILE A 589 29.54 21.29 22.52
C ILE A 589 30.99 21.75 22.47
N ASN A 590 31.88 21.05 23.16
CA ASN A 590 33.30 21.34 23.14
C ASN A 590 33.94 20.82 21.86
N PRO A 591 34.47 21.68 20.97
CA PRO A 591 35.08 21.21 19.73
C PRO A 591 36.39 20.42 19.94
N LEU A 592 36.98 20.51 21.12
CA LEU A 592 38.16 19.76 21.50
C LEU A 592 37.87 18.39 22.11
N GLN A 593 36.61 18.05 22.30
CA GLN A 593 36.17 16.75 22.79
C GLN A 593 36.16 15.73 21.65
N PRO A 594 36.98 14.66 21.69
CA PRO A 594 36.87 13.56 20.78
C PRO A 594 35.45 12.97 20.88
N PHE A 595 34.79 12.81 19.76
CA PHE A 595 33.49 12.14 19.76
C PHE A 595 33.71 10.69 20.19
N GLY A 596 32.97 10.23 21.22
CA GLY A 596 33.11 8.91 21.80
C GLY A 596 32.93 7.85 20.73
N VAL A 597 34.01 7.18 20.41
CA VAL A 597 33.98 6.10 19.42
C VAL A 597 33.91 4.80 20.18
N TRP A 598 32.96 3.99 19.82
CA TRP A 598 32.93 2.60 20.18
C TRP A 598 33.98 1.85 19.35
N VAL A 599 34.96 1.25 19.99
CA VAL A 599 35.96 0.42 19.32
C VAL A 599 35.37 -0.99 19.21
N GLN A 600 35.08 -1.42 17.98
CA GLN A 600 34.85 -2.85 17.76
C GLN A 600 36.18 -3.58 18.01
N PRO A 601 36.16 -4.71 18.74
CA PRO A 601 37.31 -5.61 18.72
C PRO A 601 37.61 -5.96 17.24
N ILE A 602 38.84 -5.76 16.83
CA ILE A 602 39.28 -6.20 15.50
C ILE A 602 39.21 -7.72 15.54
N GLU A 603 38.26 -8.33 14.83
CA GLU A 603 38.32 -9.78 14.58
C GLU A 603 39.43 -9.99 13.57
N GLU A 604 40.61 -10.48 14.06
CA GLU A 604 41.67 -10.97 13.18
C GLU A 604 41.14 -12.21 12.45
N HIS A 605 40.94 -12.06 11.15
CA HIS A 605 40.86 -13.18 10.23
C HIS A 605 42.26 -13.78 10.07
N ILE A 606 42.67 -14.71 10.95
CA ILE A 606 43.84 -15.53 10.73
C ILE A 606 43.48 -16.53 9.61
N ASN A 607 43.79 -16.14 8.38
CA ASN A 607 43.87 -17.10 7.28
C ASN A 607 45.11 -17.95 7.50
N GLN A 608 44.96 -19.24 7.78
CA GLN A 608 46.02 -20.19 8.06
C GLN A 608 46.98 -20.47 6.87
N ASP A 609 46.82 -19.80 5.71
CA ASP A 609 47.62 -20.14 4.51
C ASP A 609 48.44 -18.99 3.89
N ASP A 610 48.49 -17.77 4.48
CA ASP A 610 49.42 -16.76 3.93
C ASP A 610 49.95 -15.79 5.02
N GLN A 611 51.28 -15.91 5.23
CA GLN A 611 52.09 -15.01 6.05
C GLN A 611 52.30 -13.68 5.31
N THR A 612 51.28 -12.83 5.18
CA THR A 612 51.50 -11.42 4.77
C THR A 612 50.40 -10.55 5.39
N ILE A 613 50.82 -9.80 6.39
CA ILE A 613 50.02 -8.71 7.01
C ILE A 613 49.93 -7.58 6.01
N THR A 614 48.78 -7.36 5.44
CA THR A 614 48.48 -6.12 4.71
C THR A 614 47.46 -5.29 5.49
N ALA A 615 47.94 -4.23 6.09
CA ALA A 615 47.10 -3.17 6.65
C ALA A 615 46.30 -2.50 5.52
N THR A 616 45.02 -2.71 5.46
CA THR A 616 44.13 -1.98 4.53
C THR A 616 43.43 -0.84 5.25
N ASN A 617 43.55 0.37 4.69
CA ASN A 617 42.89 1.60 5.10
C ASN A 617 41.36 1.43 5.29
N PRO A 618 40.73 2.14 6.26
CA PRO A 618 39.32 1.98 6.62
C PRO A 618 38.40 2.80 5.71
N THR A 619 38.38 2.51 4.43
CA THR A 619 37.37 2.99 3.49
C THR A 619 37.10 1.88 2.51
N ASN A 620 36.25 0.92 2.89
CA ASN A 620 35.35 0.18 2.00
C ASN A 620 34.90 -1.12 2.67
N ASP A 621 33.60 -1.29 2.68
CA ASP A 621 32.83 -2.54 2.70
C ASP A 621 33.34 -3.72 3.54
N ILE A 622 32.88 -3.80 4.79
CA ILE A 622 32.95 -5.04 5.56
C ILE A 622 31.59 -5.74 5.48
N GLN A 623 31.58 -6.85 4.74
CA GLN A 623 30.54 -7.88 4.87
C GLN A 623 30.78 -8.62 6.20
N LEU A 624 29.75 -8.69 7.02
CA LEU A 624 29.73 -9.47 8.27
C LEU A 624 29.58 -10.97 7.97
N ASP A 625 30.65 -11.71 8.08
CA ASP A 625 30.60 -13.14 8.30
C ASP A 625 30.90 -13.42 9.78
N THR A 626 29.92 -13.99 10.46
CA THR A 626 29.98 -14.39 11.88
C THR A 626 30.64 -15.73 12.03
N LYS A 627 31.85 -15.79 12.63
CA LYS A 627 32.33 -17.03 13.33
C LYS A 627 33.37 -16.72 14.40
N GLN A 628 33.04 -17.22 15.61
CA GLN A 628 33.89 -17.68 16.74
C GLN A 628 34.82 -16.67 17.43
N SER A 629 34.45 -16.39 18.68
CA SER A 629 35.28 -15.75 19.70
C SER A 629 36.29 -16.76 20.29
N HIS A 630 37.59 -16.43 20.22
CA HIS A 630 38.63 -17.02 21.08
C HIS A 630 39.03 -16.03 22.17
N GLU A 631 39.24 -16.51 23.36
CA GLU A 631 39.82 -15.75 24.48
C GLU A 631 41.25 -15.36 24.10
N LEU A 632 41.52 -14.04 24.08
CA LEU A 632 42.81 -13.43 23.79
C LEU A 632 43.58 -13.19 25.11
N ASP A 633 44.91 -13.34 25.07
CA ASP A 633 45.83 -13.11 26.19
C ASP A 633 45.89 -11.60 26.53
N SER A 634 46.01 -11.28 27.81
CA SER A 634 45.90 -9.95 28.38
C SER A 634 46.91 -8.88 27.90
N SER A 635 48.02 -9.29 27.25
CA SER A 635 49.07 -8.36 26.75
C SER A 635 48.74 -7.80 25.35
N ASP A 636 48.08 -8.57 24.50
CA ASP A 636 47.72 -8.18 23.14
C ASP A 636 46.50 -7.23 23.17
N ASP A 637 45.59 -7.42 24.13
CA ASP A 637 44.42 -6.56 24.35
C ASP A 637 44.80 -5.12 24.71
N GLU A 638 45.88 -4.89 25.47
CA GLU A 638 46.38 -3.57 25.85
C GLU A 638 46.95 -2.81 24.63
N GLU A 639 47.68 -3.47 23.73
CA GLU A 639 48.31 -2.87 22.54
C GLU A 639 47.25 -2.52 21.49
N ILE A 640 46.26 -3.39 21.27
CA ILE A 640 45.10 -3.11 20.35
C ILE A 640 44.24 -1.96 20.86
N LEU A 641 43.99 -1.87 22.18
CA LEU A 641 43.26 -0.78 22.81
C LEU A 641 44.01 0.56 22.70
N PHE A 642 45.34 0.53 22.75
CA PHE A 642 46.20 1.70 22.63
C PHE A 642 46.26 2.24 21.21
N GLU A 643 46.39 1.39 20.19
CA GLU A 643 46.33 1.76 18.78
C GLU A 643 44.95 2.36 18.42
N SER A 644 43.86 1.83 18.97
CA SER A 644 42.54 2.34 18.74
C SER A 644 42.30 3.72 19.37
N LYS A 645 42.84 4.01 20.57
CA LYS A 645 42.79 5.35 21.18
C LYS A 645 43.49 6.38 20.32
N ASN A 646 44.72 6.08 19.87
CA ASN A 646 45.50 6.97 19.02
C ASN A 646 44.79 7.25 17.69
N SER A 647 44.17 6.26 17.07
CA SER A 647 43.40 6.43 15.85
C SER A 647 42.20 7.36 16.04
N ILE A 648 41.48 7.27 17.18
CA ILE A 648 40.37 8.18 17.52
C ILE A 648 40.87 9.61 17.69
N LEU A 649 41.88 9.80 18.50
CA LEU A 649 42.45 11.15 18.77
C LEU A 649 43.03 11.77 17.50
N GLN A 650 43.67 10.98 16.64
CA GLN A 650 44.19 11.44 15.35
C GLN A 650 43.03 11.84 14.41
N SER A 651 41.99 11.04 14.31
CA SER A 651 40.81 11.37 13.50
C SER A 651 40.10 12.62 14.01
N HIS A 652 40.08 12.84 15.32
CA HIS A 652 39.50 14.05 15.89
C HIS A 652 40.40 15.28 15.66
N LYS A 653 41.70 15.14 15.73
CA LYS A 653 42.65 16.18 15.31
C LYS A 653 42.41 16.63 13.88
N ASP A 654 42.22 15.68 12.95
CA ASP A 654 41.97 16.00 11.55
C ASP A 654 40.60 16.70 11.39
N PHE A 655 39.60 16.26 12.13
CA PHE A 655 38.30 16.97 12.20
C PHE A 655 38.47 18.41 12.69
N PHE A 656 39.20 18.61 13.79
CA PHE A 656 39.41 19.94 14.40
C PHE A 656 40.18 20.87 13.47
N ILE A 657 41.21 20.40 12.73
CA ILE A 657 41.93 21.17 11.73
C ILE A 657 40.96 21.66 10.64
N ASN A 658 40.09 20.81 10.13
CA ASN A 658 39.09 21.17 9.14
C ASN A 658 38.01 22.12 9.71
N TRP A 659 37.64 21.95 10.97
CA TRP A 659 36.71 22.83 11.66
C TRP A 659 37.26 24.23 11.84
N ILE A 660 38.55 24.38 12.23
CA ILE A 660 39.26 25.66 12.30
C ILE A 660 39.35 26.33 10.92
N GLU A 661 39.58 25.58 9.85
CA GLU A 661 39.60 26.10 8.48
C GLU A 661 38.29 26.78 8.07
N ILE A 662 37.15 26.30 8.55
CA ILE A 662 35.86 26.95 8.26
C ILE A 662 35.76 28.33 8.90
N LEU A 663 36.30 28.48 10.12
CA LEU A 663 36.28 29.75 10.83
C LEU A 663 37.37 30.71 10.30
N TYR A 664 38.57 30.19 10.11
CA TYR A 664 39.75 30.95 9.74
C TYR A 664 40.44 30.41 8.47
N PRO A 665 39.83 30.60 7.29
CA PRO A 665 40.44 30.18 6.04
C PRO A 665 41.74 30.95 5.73
N GLU A 666 42.01 32.05 6.48
CA GLU A 666 43.22 32.88 6.39
C GLU A 666 44.44 32.22 7.07
N LEU A 667 44.25 31.20 7.92
CA LEU A 667 45.34 30.40 8.46
C LEU A 667 45.89 29.45 7.39
N THR A 668 47.20 29.44 7.26
CA THR A 668 47.90 28.52 6.36
C THR A 668 47.75 27.09 6.84
N LYS A 669 47.97 26.12 5.96
CA LYS A 669 47.95 24.69 6.32
C LYS A 669 48.94 24.36 7.44
N GLU A 670 50.11 25.02 7.41
CA GLU A 670 51.17 24.86 8.42
C GLU A 670 50.70 25.36 9.79
N GLU A 671 50.12 26.55 9.88
CA GLU A 671 49.57 27.12 11.12
C GLU A 671 48.48 26.24 11.72
N ARG A 672 47.58 25.69 10.86
CA ARG A 672 46.51 24.77 11.34
C ARG A 672 47.10 23.44 11.83
N LEU A 673 48.12 22.91 11.17
CA LEU A 673 48.81 21.68 11.61
C LEU A 673 49.49 21.87 12.96
N ILE A 674 50.12 23.03 13.23
CA ILE A 674 50.71 23.36 14.52
C ILE A 674 49.60 23.29 15.60
N ILE A 675 48.50 24.00 15.42
CA ILE A 675 47.39 23.98 16.36
C ILE A 675 46.86 22.53 16.62
N GLY A 676 46.72 21.74 15.53
CA GLY A 676 46.26 20.34 15.62
C GLY A 676 47.25 19.44 16.35
N ASN A 677 48.56 19.62 16.13
CA ASN A 677 49.57 18.83 16.81
C ASN A 677 49.61 19.14 18.31
N GLU A 678 49.57 20.45 18.67
CA GLU A 678 49.49 20.81 20.10
C GLU A 678 48.21 20.29 20.79
N LEU A 679 47.12 20.24 20.07
CA LEU A 679 45.90 19.60 20.62
C LEU A 679 46.12 18.09 20.84
N PHE A 680 46.76 17.40 19.88
CA PHE A 680 47.05 15.97 20.01
C PHE A 680 48.00 15.69 21.19
N ASP A 681 49.06 16.50 21.33
CA ASP A 681 50.01 16.41 22.45
C ASP A 681 49.31 16.71 23.78
N LEU A 682 48.35 17.64 23.81
CA LEU A 682 47.53 17.93 24.99
C LEU A 682 46.66 16.73 25.38
N TYR A 683 46.15 15.97 24.41
CA TYR A 683 45.44 14.73 24.72
C TYR A 683 46.34 13.68 25.37
N MET A 684 47.56 13.49 24.81
CA MET A 684 48.51 12.47 25.30
C MET A 684 48.98 12.80 26.75
N GLU A 685 49.10 14.07 27.09
CA GLU A 685 49.50 14.53 28.42
C GLU A 685 48.35 14.51 29.45
N SER A 686 47.09 14.44 28.97
CA SER A 686 45.90 14.49 29.84
C SER A 686 45.67 13.16 30.56
N ASP A 687 45.18 13.22 31.81
CA ASP A 687 44.89 12.00 32.59
C ASP A 687 43.82 11.08 31.99
N PHE A 688 42.89 11.59 31.16
CA PHE A 688 41.88 10.76 30.52
C PHE A 688 42.51 9.75 29.55
N TYR A 689 43.68 10.07 28.97
CA TYR A 689 44.39 9.16 28.06
C TYR A 689 44.76 7.82 28.73
N LYS A 690 44.96 7.82 30.04
CA LYS A 690 45.23 6.63 30.85
C LYS A 690 43.97 5.82 31.14
N LYS A 691 42.78 6.44 31.08
CA LYS A 691 41.48 5.79 31.32
C LYS A 691 41.05 4.93 30.13
N PRO A 692 40.33 3.81 30.35
CA PRO A 692 39.59 3.14 29.27
C PRO A 692 38.62 4.07 28.58
N ILE A 693 38.40 3.92 27.28
CA ILE A 693 37.51 4.79 26.49
C ILE A 693 36.08 4.82 27.05
N GLN A 694 35.61 3.69 27.60
CA GLN A 694 34.28 3.56 28.21
C GLN A 694 34.10 4.39 29.48
N GLN A 695 35.22 4.87 30.09
CA GLN A 695 35.24 5.66 31.32
C GLN A 695 35.50 7.15 31.03
N TRP A 696 35.58 7.56 29.75
CA TRP A 696 35.74 8.96 29.42
C TRP A 696 34.46 9.72 29.72
N GLU A 697 34.61 10.88 30.43
CA GLU A 697 33.54 11.78 30.76
C GLU A 697 33.71 13.12 30.04
N ASN A 698 32.64 13.88 29.86
CA ASN A 698 32.69 15.19 29.21
C ASN A 698 33.65 16.19 29.90
N THR A 699 33.87 16.00 31.21
CA THR A 699 34.76 16.81 32.04
C THR A 699 36.23 16.48 31.93
N ASP A 700 36.57 15.34 31.30
CA ASP A 700 37.95 14.89 31.16
C ASP A 700 38.70 15.63 30.03
N PHE A 701 37.96 16.18 29.08
CA PHE A 701 38.56 16.72 27.85
C PHE A 701 39.05 18.16 28.01
N PRO A 702 40.17 18.55 27.34
CA PRO A 702 40.72 19.87 27.41
C PRO A 702 39.74 20.93 26.86
N THR A 703 39.91 22.16 27.36
CA THR A 703 39.19 23.35 26.92
C THR A 703 40.07 24.23 26.03
N PHE A 704 39.50 25.27 25.42
CA PHE A 704 40.30 26.23 24.67
C PHE A 704 41.28 27.00 25.53
N ASP A 705 40.95 27.20 26.83
CA ASP A 705 41.94 27.83 27.76
C ASP A 705 43.16 26.93 27.95
N ASP A 706 42.98 25.61 27.96
CA ASP A 706 44.09 24.65 28.10
C ASP A 706 44.98 24.65 26.83
N LEU A 707 44.33 24.62 25.67
CA LEU A 707 45.01 24.67 24.37
C LEU A 707 45.77 26.01 24.18
N TYR A 708 45.13 27.13 24.57
CA TYR A 708 45.74 28.43 24.48
C TYR A 708 47.03 28.50 25.33
N LYS A 709 46.94 28.05 26.59
CA LYS A 709 48.09 27.98 27.50
C LYS A 709 49.25 27.15 26.89
N LYS A 710 48.91 26.01 26.32
CA LYS A 710 49.93 25.15 25.67
C LYS A 710 50.59 25.83 24.47
N LEU A 711 49.84 26.46 23.60
CA LEU A 711 50.35 27.26 22.49
C LEU A 711 51.21 28.45 22.94
N GLU A 712 50.88 29.08 24.08
CA GLU A 712 51.64 30.15 24.67
C GLU A 712 53.01 29.69 25.19
N LEU A 713 53.12 28.44 25.65
CA LEU A 713 54.38 27.86 26.16
C LEU A 713 55.39 27.47 25.06
N LEU A 714 54.98 27.41 23.80
CA LEU A 714 55.86 27.08 22.71
C LEU A 714 57.05 28.05 22.58
N SER A 715 58.25 27.51 22.45
CA SER A 715 59.47 28.31 22.36
C SER A 715 59.74 28.89 20.96
N GLU A 716 60.48 30.01 20.88
CA GLU A 716 60.91 30.61 19.58
C GLU A 716 61.86 29.69 18.76
N LYS A 717 62.34 28.60 19.39
CA LYS A 717 63.13 27.57 18.68
C LYS A 717 62.26 26.57 17.97
N GLU A 718 61.05 26.42 18.40
CA GLU A 718 60.06 25.46 17.84
C GLU A 718 59.21 26.12 16.74
N ILE A 719 58.87 27.41 16.90
CA ILE A 719 57.99 28.13 15.96
C ILE A 719 58.49 29.60 15.80
N ALA A 720 58.45 30.10 14.59
CA ALA A 720 58.76 31.51 14.28
C ALA A 720 57.81 32.45 15.04
N LYS A 721 58.35 33.50 15.64
CA LYS A 721 57.61 34.45 16.50
C LYS A 721 56.38 35.04 15.82
N GLU A 722 56.45 35.30 14.49
CA GLU A 722 55.32 35.83 13.71
C GLU A 722 54.18 34.86 13.63
N ILE A 723 54.46 33.55 13.34
CA ILE A 723 53.49 32.49 13.27
C ILE A 723 52.81 32.28 14.65
N LYS A 724 53.60 32.21 15.69
CA LYS A 724 53.08 32.09 17.09
C LYS A 724 52.15 33.24 17.43
N SER A 725 52.59 34.48 17.16
CA SER A 725 51.75 35.66 17.48
C SER A 725 50.43 35.66 16.71
N LYS A 726 50.45 35.22 15.46
CA LYS A 726 49.25 35.10 14.62
C LYS A 726 48.31 34.01 15.15
N ILE A 727 48.82 32.82 15.46
CA ILE A 727 48.04 31.73 16.03
C ILE A 727 47.39 32.18 17.34
N LEU A 728 48.17 32.78 18.26
CA LEU A 728 47.62 33.23 19.54
C LEU A 728 46.53 34.31 19.38
N LEU A 729 46.67 35.20 18.39
CA LEU A 729 45.66 36.21 18.10
C LEU A 729 44.32 35.58 17.70
N PHE A 730 44.33 34.60 16.84
CA PHE A 730 43.11 33.87 16.47
C PHE A 730 42.55 33.01 17.59
N MET A 731 43.42 32.33 18.35
CA MET A 731 42.98 31.50 19.50
C MET A 731 42.43 32.32 20.64
N GLN A 732 42.81 33.59 20.76
CA GLN A 732 42.28 34.51 21.78
C GLN A 732 40.78 34.76 21.65
N GLU A 733 40.21 34.59 20.43
CA GLU A 733 38.75 34.70 20.24
C GLU A 733 37.94 33.58 20.92
N PHE A 734 38.61 32.47 21.24
CA PHE A 734 37.97 31.35 21.95
C PHE A 734 38.12 31.43 23.49
N THR A 735 38.93 32.35 24.00
CA THR A 735 39.24 32.43 25.43
C THR A 735 38.78 33.76 26.05
N GLY A 736 38.61 33.79 27.36
CA GLY A 736 38.29 35.02 28.08
C GLY A 736 36.99 35.70 27.63
N TYR A 737 37.13 36.91 27.08
CA TYR A 737 36.03 37.70 26.51
C TYR A 737 35.94 37.63 24.99
N GLY A 738 36.62 36.66 24.37
CA GLY A 738 36.61 36.46 22.95
C GLY A 738 35.23 36.16 22.39
N SER A 739 35.03 36.45 21.12
CA SER A 739 33.74 36.37 20.42
C SER A 739 33.07 35.00 20.50
N TYR A 740 33.88 33.94 20.49
CA TYR A 740 33.41 32.55 20.51
C TYR A 740 33.58 31.85 21.86
N ALA A 741 34.22 32.50 22.83
CA ALA A 741 34.46 31.89 24.14
C ALA A 741 33.19 31.38 24.82
N SER A 742 32.13 32.19 24.79
CA SER A 742 30.86 31.81 25.42
C SER A 742 30.18 30.62 24.77
N LEU A 743 30.49 30.35 23.49
CA LEU A 743 29.82 29.28 22.71
C LEU A 743 30.57 27.96 22.86
N TRP A 744 31.91 27.97 22.85
CA TRP A 744 32.71 26.75 22.72
C TRP A 744 33.74 26.52 23.84
N ASN A 745 34.12 27.51 24.62
CA ASN A 745 35.14 27.33 25.67
C ASN A 745 34.51 26.70 26.93
N GLY A 746 34.92 25.47 27.22
CA GLY A 746 34.47 24.66 28.35
C GLY A 746 33.90 23.31 27.97
N HIS A 747 33.56 22.51 28.95
CA HIS A 747 33.10 21.12 28.71
C HIS A 747 31.73 21.06 28.07
N THR A 748 31.46 19.97 27.35
CA THR A 748 30.18 19.71 26.69
C THR A 748 29.06 19.55 27.72
N THR A 749 27.98 20.32 27.56
CA THR A 749 26.80 20.30 28.45
C THR A 749 25.55 19.76 27.76
N ILE A 750 25.58 19.61 26.45
CA ILE A 750 24.46 19.01 25.69
C ILE A 750 24.35 17.51 26.03
N ASP A 751 23.15 17.14 26.48
CA ASP A 751 22.80 15.75 26.74
C ASP A 751 21.75 15.29 25.74
N LEU A 752 22.07 14.26 24.96
CA LEU A 752 21.20 13.62 23.96
C LEU A 752 20.49 12.36 24.48
N SER A 753 20.51 12.08 25.78
CA SER A 753 19.90 10.86 26.37
C SER A 753 18.36 10.82 26.26
N ASN A 754 17.70 11.99 26.24
CA ASN A 754 16.24 12.08 26.14
C ASN A 754 15.74 11.58 24.77
N ASN A 755 14.60 10.89 24.75
CA ASN A 755 14.02 10.37 23.50
C ASN A 755 13.48 11.46 22.57
N LEU A 756 13.11 12.61 23.10
CA LEU A 756 12.63 13.76 22.30
C LEU A 756 13.58 14.95 22.52
N ILE A 757 14.28 15.34 21.47
CA ILE A 757 15.24 16.44 21.48
C ILE A 757 14.89 17.39 20.34
N THR A 758 14.76 18.67 20.67
CA THR A 758 14.63 19.74 19.68
C THR A 758 15.82 20.67 19.78
N LEU A 759 16.51 20.84 18.68
CA LEU A 759 17.65 21.74 18.52
C LEU A 759 17.14 23.04 17.87
N ASP A 760 16.97 24.06 18.67
CA ASP A 760 16.58 25.37 18.18
C ASP A 760 17.75 26.07 17.51
N CYS A 761 17.63 26.26 16.20
CA CYS A 761 18.60 26.89 15.33
C CYS A 761 18.25 28.34 14.98
N LYS A 762 17.06 28.87 15.36
CA LYS A 762 16.56 30.16 14.90
C LYS A 762 17.55 31.28 15.09
N ASN A 763 17.97 31.56 16.32
CA ASN A 763 18.91 32.63 16.63
C ASN A 763 20.31 32.41 16.00
N LEU A 764 20.64 31.17 15.64
CA LEU A 764 21.91 30.88 14.97
C LEU A 764 21.83 31.27 13.49
N TYR A 765 20.74 30.93 12.80
CA TYR A 765 20.54 31.23 11.38
C TYR A 765 20.17 32.69 11.12
N ASP A 766 19.66 33.39 12.12
CA ASP A 766 19.41 34.85 12.03
C ASP A 766 20.71 35.69 12.13
N LYS A 767 21.83 35.10 12.54
CA LYS A 767 23.14 35.77 12.54
C LYS A 767 23.68 35.95 11.14
N ILE A 768 24.37 37.07 10.92
CA ILE A 768 24.98 37.38 9.60
C ILE A 768 26.25 36.55 9.35
N ASP A 769 26.90 36.07 10.42
CA ASP A 769 28.16 35.34 10.35
C ASP A 769 27.97 33.89 9.90
N ARG A 770 28.14 33.67 8.62
CA ARG A 770 28.03 32.33 8.00
C ARG A 770 29.12 31.35 8.43
N LYS A 771 30.33 31.85 8.75
CA LYS A 771 31.40 30.98 9.25
C LYS A 771 30.99 30.35 10.57
N LEU A 772 30.39 31.13 11.45
CA LEU A 772 29.86 30.67 12.74
C LEU A 772 28.75 29.64 12.54
N ILE A 773 27.79 29.92 11.65
CA ILE A 773 26.68 29.00 11.33
C ILE A 773 27.24 27.67 10.85
N ASN A 774 28.15 27.68 9.89
CA ASN A 774 28.75 26.47 9.31
C ASN A 774 29.55 25.69 10.38
N ALA A 775 30.37 26.35 11.19
CA ALA A 775 31.16 25.72 12.25
C ALA A 775 30.31 25.07 13.32
N GLN A 776 29.22 25.74 13.76
CA GLN A 776 28.31 25.18 14.74
C GLN A 776 27.47 24.04 14.15
N THR A 777 27.05 24.15 12.88
CA THR A 777 26.28 23.11 12.20
C THR A 777 27.11 21.85 12.05
N ILE A 778 28.39 21.94 11.60
CA ILE A 778 29.24 20.75 11.45
C ILE A 778 29.51 20.10 12.82
N LEU A 779 29.81 20.90 13.82
CA LEU A 779 30.05 20.40 15.17
C LEU A 779 28.85 19.64 15.72
N THR A 780 27.66 20.24 15.63
CA THR A 780 26.40 19.63 16.10
C THR A 780 26.06 18.37 15.31
N THR A 781 26.19 18.39 13.98
CA THR A 781 25.86 17.24 13.14
C THR A 781 26.82 16.07 13.35
N CYS A 782 28.12 16.35 13.54
CA CYS A 782 29.10 15.30 13.88
C CYS A 782 28.82 14.72 15.27
N TYR A 783 28.46 15.55 16.26
CA TYR A 783 28.11 15.09 17.60
C TYR A 783 26.87 14.18 17.58
N ILE A 784 25.82 14.53 16.82
CA ILE A 784 24.62 13.72 16.64
C ILE A 784 24.94 12.41 15.92
N LYS A 785 25.72 12.47 14.85
CA LYS A 785 26.13 11.28 14.11
C LYS A 785 26.83 10.28 15.02
N ASN A 786 27.78 10.78 15.80
CA ASN A 786 28.52 9.96 16.76
C ASN A 786 27.57 9.34 17.81
N TYR A 787 26.63 10.11 18.34
CA TYR A 787 25.61 9.61 19.27
C TYR A 787 24.79 8.46 18.63
N ILE A 788 24.34 8.62 17.39
CA ILE A 788 23.59 7.59 16.64
C ILE A 788 24.43 6.32 16.47
N ASP A 789 25.71 6.46 16.12
CA ASP A 789 26.64 5.37 15.90
C ASP A 789 26.88 4.56 17.18
N VAL A 790 27.20 5.24 18.27
CA VAL A 790 27.39 4.61 19.59
C VAL A 790 26.12 3.90 20.06
N ASN A 791 24.97 4.53 19.94
CA ASN A 791 23.70 3.96 20.33
C ASN A 791 23.33 2.69 19.52
N TRP A 792 23.63 2.71 18.21
CA TRP A 792 23.42 1.57 17.34
C TRP A 792 24.35 0.40 17.72
N GLN A 793 25.63 0.65 17.97
CA GLN A 793 26.62 -0.38 18.35
C GLN A 793 26.25 -1.03 19.68
N THR A 794 25.88 -0.28 20.69
CA THR A 794 25.39 -0.80 21.97
C THR A 794 24.20 -1.76 21.77
N LEU A 795 23.30 -1.42 20.82
CA LEU A 795 22.17 -2.29 20.50
C LEU A 795 22.59 -3.62 19.88
N GLU A 796 23.45 -3.55 18.89
CA GLU A 796 23.89 -4.75 18.18
C GLU A 796 24.53 -5.73 19.15
N GLU A 797 25.28 -5.27 20.12
CA GLU A 797 25.83 -6.12 21.17
C GLU A 797 24.75 -6.75 22.05
N GLU A 798 23.74 -5.97 22.48
CA GLU A 798 22.65 -6.54 23.27
C GLU A 798 21.89 -7.59 22.48
N ILE A 799 21.59 -7.32 21.20
CA ILE A 799 20.94 -8.27 20.30
C ILE A 799 21.81 -9.50 20.08
N PHE A 800 23.13 -9.31 19.90
CA PHE A 800 24.08 -10.43 19.75
C PHE A 800 24.11 -11.33 20.98
N LYS A 801 24.16 -10.76 22.19
CA LYS A 801 24.08 -11.53 23.45
C LYS A 801 22.79 -12.32 23.56
N LEU A 802 21.64 -11.74 23.19
CA LEU A 802 20.35 -12.42 23.20
C LEU A 802 20.28 -13.55 22.15
N ASN A 803 20.79 -13.31 20.94
CA ASN A 803 20.86 -14.34 19.91
C ASN A 803 21.77 -15.52 20.32
N LYS A 804 22.90 -15.25 20.97
CA LYS A 804 23.77 -16.31 21.53
C LYS A 804 23.01 -17.16 22.56
N GLN A 805 22.19 -16.53 23.41
CA GLN A 805 21.34 -17.25 24.37
C GLN A 805 20.26 -18.10 23.65
N ILE A 806 19.63 -17.58 22.58
CA ILE A 806 18.66 -18.32 21.79
C ILE A 806 19.30 -19.55 21.14
N ASN A 807 20.47 -19.38 20.48
CA ASN A 807 21.19 -20.46 19.81
C ASN A 807 21.57 -21.57 20.80
N ASN A 808 22.03 -21.21 22.00
CA ASN A 808 22.35 -22.17 23.05
C ASN A 808 21.12 -22.96 23.53
N LEU A 809 19.96 -22.31 23.63
CA LEU A 809 18.70 -22.98 24.01
C LEU A 809 18.12 -23.84 22.86
N GLU A 810 18.25 -23.43 21.61
CA GLU A 810 17.84 -24.21 20.43
C GLU A 810 18.71 -25.48 20.25
N GLN A 811 20.02 -25.40 20.48
CA GLN A 811 20.94 -26.57 20.46
C GLN A 811 20.59 -27.60 21.53
N GLN A 812 20.02 -27.20 22.65
CA GLN A 812 19.55 -28.10 23.71
C GLN A 812 18.19 -28.75 23.39
N ASN A 813 17.66 -28.63 22.17
CA ASN A 813 16.38 -29.20 21.69
C ASN A 813 15.14 -28.93 22.58
N LYS A 814 15.14 -27.84 23.31
CA LYS A 814 14.01 -27.42 24.14
C LYS A 814 13.12 -26.46 23.38
N LYS A 815 11.87 -26.87 23.04
CA LYS A 815 10.78 -25.93 22.77
C LYS A 815 10.49 -25.17 24.08
N ASP A 816 11.31 -24.15 24.39
CA ASP A 816 11.24 -23.42 25.65
C ASP A 816 10.48 -22.11 25.41
N SER A 817 9.52 -21.79 26.26
CA SER A 817 8.82 -20.50 26.30
C SER A 817 9.81 -19.32 26.43
N ARG A 818 11.01 -19.54 26.98
CA ARG A 818 12.08 -18.57 27.06
C ARG A 818 12.56 -18.09 25.69
N ILE A 819 12.65 -18.96 24.68
CA ILE A 819 13.05 -18.58 23.31
C ILE A 819 12.04 -17.56 22.73
N LYS A 820 10.75 -17.78 22.96
CA LYS A 820 9.70 -16.84 22.52
C LYS A 820 9.84 -15.49 23.22
N ASN A 821 10.19 -15.47 24.50
CA ASN A 821 10.40 -14.24 25.27
C ASN A 821 11.67 -13.51 24.81
N LEU A 822 12.79 -14.21 24.56
CA LEU A 822 14.02 -13.62 24.06
C LEU A 822 13.83 -13.03 22.66
N LYS A 823 13.15 -13.75 21.74
CA LYS A 823 12.77 -13.22 20.41
C LYS A 823 11.88 -11.97 20.53
N LYS A 824 10.97 -11.93 21.50
CA LYS A 824 10.15 -10.75 21.80
C LYS A 824 11.00 -9.57 22.28
N GLN A 825 11.97 -9.79 23.16
CA GLN A 825 12.90 -8.75 23.63
C GLN A 825 13.74 -8.18 22.48
N ILE A 826 14.24 -9.01 21.57
CA ILE A 826 14.98 -8.54 20.38
C ILE A 826 14.11 -7.60 19.52
N VAL A 827 12.85 -7.96 19.32
CA VAL A 827 11.89 -7.10 18.55
C VAL A 827 11.66 -5.78 19.28
N GLU A 828 11.49 -5.79 20.60
CA GLU A 828 11.28 -4.60 21.41
C GLU A 828 12.51 -3.68 21.43
N LEU A 829 13.71 -4.23 21.58
CA LEU A 829 14.96 -3.50 21.46
C LEU A 829 15.11 -2.88 20.06
N SER A 830 14.83 -3.65 19.03
CA SER A 830 14.86 -3.19 17.65
C SER A 830 13.88 -2.04 17.38
N ASP A 831 12.70 -2.04 18.02
CA ASP A 831 11.72 -0.97 17.87
C ASP A 831 12.11 0.29 18.67
N ARG A 832 12.70 0.16 19.87
CA ARG A 832 13.15 1.26 20.71
C ARG A 832 14.25 2.10 20.08
N LYS A 833 15.07 1.51 19.23
CA LYS A 833 16.24 2.17 18.62
C LYS A 833 16.00 2.75 17.22
N GLN A 834 14.75 2.82 16.80
CA GLN A 834 14.38 3.59 15.64
C GLN A 834 14.56 5.08 15.95
N THR A 835 15.45 5.74 15.21
CA THR A 835 15.72 7.17 15.37
C THR A 835 15.15 7.93 14.17
N ILE A 836 14.46 9.02 14.42
CA ILE A 836 13.98 9.95 13.39
C ILE A 836 14.72 11.27 13.56
N VAL A 837 15.40 11.71 12.52
CA VAL A 837 16.05 13.02 12.44
C VAL A 837 15.24 13.88 11.49
N VAL A 838 14.77 15.01 11.97
CA VAL A 838 13.91 15.95 11.24
C VAL A 838 14.65 17.23 10.94
N PHE A 839 14.63 17.64 9.67
CA PHE A 839 15.09 18.95 9.22
C PHE A 839 13.88 19.74 8.75
N ASP A 840 13.38 20.62 9.60
CA ASP A 840 12.34 21.55 9.17
C ASP A 840 13.00 22.75 8.46
N GLU A 841 12.31 23.27 7.42
CA GLU A 841 12.87 24.23 6.47
C GLU A 841 14.23 23.77 5.91
N GLY A 842 14.22 22.54 5.35
CA GLY A 842 15.42 21.84 4.88
C GLY A 842 16.28 22.61 3.88
N HIS A 843 15.71 23.59 3.17
CA HIS A 843 16.44 24.45 2.25
C HIS A 843 17.59 25.22 2.96
N LYS A 844 17.46 25.53 4.25
CA LYS A 844 18.52 26.18 5.01
C LYS A 844 19.72 25.28 5.28
N PHE A 845 19.54 23.96 5.19
CA PHE A 845 20.59 22.95 5.35
C PHE A 845 21.12 22.43 4.00
N ILE A 846 20.31 22.54 2.93
CA ILE A 846 20.62 22.11 1.56
C ILE A 846 20.94 23.35 0.72
N ASP A 847 22.01 24.04 1.07
CA ASP A 847 22.50 25.22 0.37
C ASP A 847 23.94 24.96 -0.13
N SER A 848 24.25 25.44 -1.33
CA SER A 848 25.64 25.43 -1.89
C SER A 848 26.66 26.13 -0.96
N LYS A 849 26.16 27.05 -0.16
CA LYS A 849 26.97 27.79 0.81
C LYS A 849 27.21 27.02 2.11
N ASN A 850 26.53 25.86 2.32
CA ASN A 850 26.73 24.97 3.44
C ASN A 850 26.99 23.51 2.99
N PRO A 851 28.08 23.23 2.28
CA PRO A 851 28.38 21.93 1.71
C PRO A 851 28.51 20.83 2.78
N VAL A 852 28.80 21.21 4.01
CA VAL A 852 28.99 20.28 5.12
C VAL A 852 27.68 19.73 5.63
N ALA A 853 26.68 20.59 5.84
CA ALA A 853 25.34 20.13 6.21
C ALA A 853 24.74 19.21 5.14
N LEU A 854 24.94 19.58 3.86
CA LEU A 854 24.50 18.77 2.74
C LEU A 854 25.17 17.38 2.70
N ASN A 855 26.48 17.31 2.99
CA ASN A 855 27.20 16.04 3.08
C ASN A 855 26.70 15.21 4.25
N PHE A 856 26.48 15.82 5.41
CA PHE A 856 25.93 15.13 6.57
C PHE A 856 24.55 14.52 6.28
N ILE A 857 23.63 15.29 5.71
CA ILE A 857 22.29 14.80 5.34
C ILE A 857 22.40 13.65 4.34
N SER A 858 23.25 13.78 3.31
CA SER A 858 23.47 12.73 2.33
C SER A 858 24.02 11.45 2.97
N ASP A 859 24.98 11.55 3.91
CA ASP A 859 25.55 10.41 4.61
C ASP A 859 24.53 9.76 5.56
N LEU A 860 23.75 10.58 6.28
CA LEU A 860 22.70 10.09 7.17
C LEU A 860 21.62 9.29 6.43
N ILE A 861 21.21 9.76 5.25
CA ILE A 861 20.22 9.08 4.41
C ILE A 861 20.79 7.77 3.84
N LYS A 862 22.02 7.81 3.29
CA LYS A 862 22.67 6.62 2.69
C LYS A 862 22.93 5.52 3.72
N ARG A 863 23.37 5.88 4.93
CA ARG A 863 23.73 4.93 5.99
C ARG A 863 22.59 4.65 6.96
N GLY A 864 21.55 5.50 6.97
CA GLY A 864 20.43 5.43 7.90
C GLY A 864 19.72 4.08 7.91
N ARG A 865 19.61 3.43 6.75
CA ARG A 865 19.01 2.09 6.65
C ARG A 865 19.69 1.06 7.55
N LYS A 866 21.04 1.01 7.53
CA LYS A 866 21.81 0.06 8.36
C LYS A 866 21.62 0.35 9.87
N ARG A 867 21.42 1.61 10.24
CA ARG A 867 21.33 2.10 11.63
C ARG A 867 19.90 2.35 12.10
N ARG A 868 18.90 1.97 11.30
CA ARG A 868 17.49 2.26 11.56
C ARG A 868 17.18 3.73 11.84
N VAL A 869 17.82 4.59 11.07
CA VAL A 869 17.57 6.04 11.12
C VAL A 869 16.70 6.43 9.93
N SER A 870 15.66 7.18 10.22
CA SER A 870 14.84 7.88 9.23
C SER A 870 15.21 9.36 9.24
N THR A 871 15.46 9.93 8.08
CA THR A 871 15.64 11.37 7.90
C THR A 871 14.40 11.93 7.23
N LEU A 872 13.71 12.85 7.89
CA LEU A 872 12.58 13.60 7.34
C LEU A 872 13.02 15.02 7.05
N ILE A 873 12.81 15.47 5.82
CA ILE A 873 13.11 16.83 5.38
C ILE A 873 11.79 17.49 4.98
N SER A 874 11.52 18.69 5.52
CA SER A 874 10.40 19.53 5.12
C SER A 874 10.92 20.77 4.42
N THR A 875 10.34 21.15 3.28
CA THR A 875 10.68 22.41 2.59
C THR A 875 9.51 22.97 1.79
N GLN A 876 9.52 24.28 1.59
CA GLN A 876 8.51 24.99 0.82
C GLN A 876 8.86 25.06 -0.66
N ASN A 877 10.14 25.09 -0.98
CA ASN A 877 10.64 25.33 -2.34
C ASN A 877 11.39 24.11 -2.88
N PRO A 878 10.77 23.28 -3.71
CA PRO A 878 11.48 22.18 -4.39
C PRO A 878 12.66 22.65 -5.24
N THR A 879 12.60 23.87 -5.78
CA THR A 879 13.67 24.44 -6.64
C THR A 879 14.99 24.64 -5.92
N ASP A 880 15.01 24.76 -4.59
CA ASP A 880 16.25 24.91 -3.80
C ASP A 880 17.16 23.68 -3.91
N PHE A 881 16.58 22.52 -4.24
CA PHE A 881 17.33 21.30 -4.50
C PHE A 881 18.09 21.32 -5.86
N TRP A 882 17.84 22.33 -6.73
CA TRP A 882 18.38 22.43 -8.09
C TRP A 882 19.23 23.69 -8.36
N ASP A 883 19.58 24.45 -7.32
CA ASP A 883 20.16 25.79 -7.46
C ASP A 883 21.52 25.81 -8.20
N THR A 884 22.38 24.84 -7.93
CA THR A 884 23.69 24.73 -8.63
C THR A 884 23.97 23.29 -9.09
N ILE A 885 24.88 23.12 -10.06
CA ILE A 885 25.26 21.78 -10.59
C ILE A 885 25.82 20.89 -9.48
N GLU A 886 26.60 21.46 -8.54
CA GLU A 886 27.15 20.68 -7.41
C GLU A 886 26.09 20.27 -6.42
N VAL A 887 25.18 21.18 -6.06
CA VAL A 887 24.02 20.89 -5.21
C VAL A 887 23.13 19.86 -5.90
N ARG A 888 22.83 20.03 -7.18
CA ARG A 888 22.01 19.11 -7.98
C ARG A 888 22.52 17.67 -7.92
N LYS A 889 23.82 17.42 -8.16
CA LYS A 889 24.38 16.05 -8.09
C LYS A 889 24.24 15.40 -6.71
N LYS A 890 24.48 16.15 -5.64
CA LYS A 890 24.32 15.64 -4.27
C LYS A 890 22.84 15.44 -3.90
N THR A 891 22.01 16.34 -4.34
CA THR A 891 20.57 16.31 -4.10
C THR A 891 19.88 15.18 -4.88
N GLU A 892 20.29 14.92 -6.12
CA GLU A 892 19.85 13.74 -6.88
C GLU A 892 20.15 12.44 -6.11
N ALA A 893 21.34 12.35 -5.50
CA ALA A 893 21.69 11.20 -4.66
C ALA A 893 20.85 11.13 -3.35
N ILE A 894 20.49 12.26 -2.74
CA ILE A 894 19.58 12.35 -1.61
C ILE A 894 18.19 11.89 -2.02
N LEU A 895 17.65 12.48 -3.09
CA LEU A 895 16.32 12.20 -3.61
C LEU A 895 16.19 10.75 -4.12
N GLY A 896 17.26 10.20 -4.71
CA GLY A 896 17.31 8.80 -5.12
C GLY A 896 17.15 7.81 -3.96
N ASN A 897 17.55 8.22 -2.75
CA ASN A 897 17.43 7.41 -1.54
C ASN A 897 16.22 7.77 -0.66
N MET A 898 15.42 8.78 -1.05
CA MET A 898 14.16 9.09 -0.36
C MET A 898 13.11 8.03 -0.70
N GLN A 899 12.59 7.38 0.34
CA GLN A 899 11.59 6.32 0.23
C GLN A 899 10.18 6.88 0.16
N TYR A 900 9.91 7.91 0.97
CA TYR A 900 8.59 8.49 1.17
C TYR A 900 8.59 9.94 0.70
N LEU A 901 7.68 10.26 -0.21
CA LEU A 901 7.51 11.61 -0.70
C LEU A 901 6.07 12.06 -0.48
N PHE A 902 5.89 13.12 0.29
CA PHE A 902 4.60 13.77 0.53
C PHE A 902 4.60 15.14 -0.14
N VAL A 903 3.72 15.33 -1.10
CA VAL A 903 3.63 16.57 -1.87
C VAL A 903 2.24 17.17 -1.68
N GLY A 904 2.15 18.30 -0.98
CA GLY A 904 0.94 19.11 -0.88
C GLY A 904 0.79 20.04 -2.09
N LYS A 905 -0.08 21.06 -1.97
CA LYS A 905 -0.27 22.07 -3.01
C LYS A 905 1.04 22.72 -3.46
N LEU A 906 1.22 22.87 -4.77
CA LEU A 906 2.38 23.52 -5.39
C LEU A 906 1.99 24.49 -6.51
N ASP A 907 2.87 25.44 -6.76
CA ASP A 907 2.78 26.32 -7.93
C ASP A 907 3.20 25.61 -9.23
N SER A 908 2.75 26.10 -10.38
CA SER A 908 3.02 25.46 -11.69
C SER A 908 4.51 25.27 -12.00
N LYS A 909 5.38 26.16 -11.51
CA LYS A 909 6.85 26.07 -11.68
C LYS A 909 7.42 24.89 -10.88
N ASP A 910 6.99 24.75 -9.62
CA ASP A 910 7.46 23.71 -8.72
C ASP A 910 6.93 22.33 -9.12
N ILE A 911 5.71 22.26 -9.68
CA ILE A 911 5.17 21.04 -10.29
C ILE A 911 6.08 20.55 -11.42
N GLY A 912 6.63 21.46 -12.26
CA GLY A 912 7.60 21.09 -13.29
C GLY A 912 8.89 20.48 -12.73
N THR A 913 9.38 21.03 -11.61
CA THR A 913 10.54 20.49 -10.90
C THR A 913 10.29 19.10 -10.34
N ILE A 914 9.12 18.90 -9.72
CA ILE A 914 8.72 17.58 -9.20
C ILE A 914 8.52 16.58 -10.34
N ASP A 915 7.93 16.99 -11.47
CA ASP A 915 7.79 16.13 -12.65
C ASP A 915 9.17 15.64 -13.18
N GLU A 916 10.16 16.52 -13.19
CA GLU A 916 11.55 16.15 -13.55
C GLU A 916 12.16 15.16 -12.54
N MET A 917 11.87 15.30 -11.23
CA MET A 917 12.28 14.33 -10.20
C MET A 917 11.69 12.93 -10.40
N PHE A 918 10.49 12.85 -10.93
CA PHE A 918 9.80 11.59 -11.23
C PHE A 918 10.09 11.06 -12.62
N LYS A 919 10.81 11.76 -13.47
CA LYS A 919 11.00 11.46 -14.90
C LYS A 919 11.47 10.03 -15.18
N GLU A 920 12.42 9.52 -14.39
CA GLU A 920 12.91 8.14 -14.51
C GLU A 920 11.86 7.08 -14.13
N TYR A 921 10.81 7.49 -13.43
CA TYR A 921 9.71 6.65 -12.95
C TYR A 921 8.40 6.93 -13.70
N GLY A 922 8.49 7.57 -14.89
CA GLY A 922 7.35 7.89 -15.75
C GLY A 922 6.73 9.28 -15.53
N GLY A 923 7.35 10.15 -14.72
CA GLY A 923 6.88 11.51 -14.47
C GLY A 923 5.60 11.59 -13.62
N LEU A 924 5.00 12.78 -13.61
CA LEU A 924 3.67 13.02 -13.05
C LEU A 924 2.63 12.95 -14.15
N THR A 925 1.51 12.27 -13.90
CA THR A 925 0.35 12.28 -14.80
C THR A 925 -0.32 13.66 -14.82
N ASP A 926 -1.08 13.95 -15.86
CA ASP A 926 -1.84 15.22 -15.94
C ASP A 926 -2.84 15.37 -14.79
N ASN A 927 -3.42 14.26 -14.32
CA ASN A 927 -4.31 14.26 -13.14
C ASN A 927 -3.56 14.60 -11.87
N GLU A 928 -2.35 14.07 -11.68
CA GLU A 928 -1.49 14.39 -10.52
C GLU A 928 -1.04 15.86 -10.56
N LYS A 929 -0.67 16.38 -11.74
CA LYS A 929 -0.31 17.81 -11.90
C LYS A 929 -1.50 18.72 -11.57
N GLN A 930 -2.70 18.35 -12.02
CA GLN A 930 -3.92 19.07 -11.66
C GLN A 930 -4.23 18.97 -10.17
N PHE A 931 -4.12 17.77 -9.60
CA PHE A 931 -4.30 17.58 -8.16
C PHE A 931 -3.37 18.48 -7.36
N LEU A 932 -2.06 18.47 -7.63
CA LEU A 932 -1.07 19.29 -6.93
C LEU A 932 -1.32 20.79 -7.08
N LYS A 933 -1.87 21.23 -8.20
CA LYS A 933 -2.21 22.64 -8.45
C LYS A 933 -3.42 23.11 -7.64
N PHE A 934 -4.43 22.23 -7.46
CA PHE A 934 -5.72 22.57 -6.87
C PHE A 934 -5.98 21.89 -5.52
N ALA A 935 -5.00 21.16 -4.97
CA ALA A 935 -5.13 20.49 -3.69
C ALA A 935 -5.55 21.48 -2.58
N ASP A 936 -6.48 21.07 -1.76
CA ASP A 936 -6.87 21.79 -0.55
C ASP A 936 -5.82 21.61 0.56
N THR A 937 -5.94 22.42 1.61
CA THR A 937 -5.12 22.24 2.82
C THR A 937 -5.33 20.82 3.36
N PHE A 938 -4.23 20.16 3.73
CA PHE A 938 -4.17 18.76 4.22
C PHE A 938 -4.39 17.68 3.15
N GLU A 939 -4.44 18.02 1.87
CA GLU A 939 -4.45 17.05 0.79
C GLU A 939 -3.04 16.87 0.21
N TYR A 940 -2.63 15.60 0.02
CA TYR A 940 -1.29 15.24 -0.40
C TYR A 940 -1.30 14.17 -1.49
N LEU A 941 -0.36 14.31 -2.42
CA LEU A 941 0.15 13.20 -3.22
C LEU A 941 1.25 12.52 -2.41
N PHE A 942 1.07 11.27 -2.06
CA PHE A 942 2.03 10.47 -1.33
C PHE A 942 2.61 9.40 -2.24
N ALA A 943 3.93 9.31 -2.33
CA ALA A 943 4.62 8.30 -3.13
C ALA A 943 5.56 7.45 -2.28
N ILE A 944 5.52 6.13 -2.49
CA ILE A 944 6.45 5.15 -1.92
C ILE A 944 7.40 4.70 -3.03
N ALA A 945 8.71 4.84 -2.83
CA ALA A 945 9.75 4.48 -3.81
C ALA A 945 9.51 5.12 -5.19
N LYS A 946 8.76 6.22 -5.27
CA LYS A 946 8.34 6.91 -6.50
C LYS A 946 7.50 6.04 -7.47
N LEU A 947 7.11 4.83 -7.06
CA LEU A 947 6.38 3.84 -7.86
C LEU A 947 4.91 3.72 -7.42
N GLU A 948 4.67 3.51 -6.13
CA GLU A 948 3.31 3.46 -5.58
C GLU A 948 2.90 4.86 -5.15
N LYS A 949 1.84 5.39 -5.73
CA LYS A 949 1.33 6.73 -5.45
C LYS A 949 -0.09 6.68 -4.90
N PHE A 950 -0.41 7.61 -4.02
CA PHE A 950 -1.70 7.76 -3.36
C PHE A 950 -2.05 9.24 -3.25
N THR A 951 -3.28 9.61 -3.57
CA THR A 951 -3.83 10.89 -3.16
C THR A 951 -4.64 10.68 -1.89
N PHE A 952 -4.40 11.48 -0.85
CA PHE A 952 -5.10 11.32 0.42
C PHE A 952 -5.32 12.66 1.12
N LYS A 953 -6.34 12.68 1.96
CA LYS A 953 -6.63 13.76 2.90
C LYS A 953 -6.18 13.34 4.29
N LEU A 954 -5.35 14.19 4.92
CA LEU A 954 -4.87 13.98 6.28
C LEU A 954 -6.05 14.00 7.26
N ASN A 955 -6.16 12.97 8.09
CA ASN A 955 -7.18 12.91 9.12
C ASN A 955 -6.52 13.08 10.48
N LEU A 956 -6.84 14.18 11.16
CA LEU A 956 -6.36 14.48 12.49
C LEU A 956 -7.38 14.04 13.54
N THR A 957 -6.89 13.36 14.55
CA THR A 957 -7.70 13.00 15.71
C THR A 957 -7.98 14.24 16.58
N LYS A 958 -8.92 14.12 17.50
CA LYS A 958 -9.24 15.21 18.42
C LYS A 958 -8.03 15.62 19.28
N LYS A 959 -7.29 14.63 19.77
CA LYS A 959 -6.09 14.86 20.60
C LYS A 959 -4.93 15.43 19.79
N GLU A 960 -4.75 15.01 18.55
CA GLU A 960 -3.76 15.62 17.66
C GLU A 960 -4.04 17.11 17.44
N LYS A 961 -5.30 17.49 17.19
CA LYS A 961 -5.71 18.90 17.05
C LYS A 961 -5.41 19.72 18.30
N GLU A 962 -5.62 19.17 19.49
CA GLU A 962 -5.30 19.81 20.77
C GLU A 962 -3.78 19.96 20.99
N ASN A 963 -2.96 19.05 20.46
CA ASN A 963 -1.51 19.02 20.65
C ASN A 963 -0.73 19.81 19.59
N ILE A 964 -1.28 19.94 18.39
CA ILE A 964 -0.71 20.73 17.30
C ILE A 964 -1.16 22.18 17.49
N ASN A 965 -0.23 23.13 17.49
CA ASN A 965 -0.55 24.55 17.50
C ASN A 965 -1.15 24.95 16.15
N PHE A 966 -2.45 24.83 15.99
CA PHE A 966 -3.12 25.59 14.96
C PHE A 966 -3.12 27.07 15.37
N SER A 967 -2.79 27.97 14.46
CA SER A 967 -2.98 29.39 14.69
C SER A 967 -4.44 29.64 15.04
N VAL A 968 -4.69 30.32 16.13
CA VAL A 968 -6.02 30.53 16.74
C VAL A 968 -7.05 31.10 15.75
N HIS A 969 -6.61 31.68 14.63
CA HIS A 969 -7.45 32.29 13.62
C HIS A 969 -8.18 31.32 12.68
N GLU A 970 -7.65 30.11 12.43
CA GLU A 970 -8.33 29.16 11.52
C GLU A 970 -9.47 28.36 12.18
N PHE A 971 -9.54 28.30 13.50
CA PHE A 971 -10.56 27.55 14.26
C PHE A 971 -11.66 28.40 14.90
N GLN A 972 -11.53 29.72 14.93
CA GLN A 972 -12.62 30.57 15.40
C GLN A 972 -13.75 30.64 14.36
N ASP A 973 -13.41 30.55 13.08
CA ASP A 973 -14.42 30.64 11.99
C ASP A 973 -15.31 29.39 11.88
N GLU A 974 -14.78 28.18 12.16
CA GLU A 974 -15.59 26.95 12.12
C GLU A 974 -16.52 26.79 13.34
N ASN A 975 -16.13 27.30 14.51
CA ASN A 975 -16.97 27.24 15.71
C ASN A 975 -18.04 28.36 15.77
N GLU A 976 -17.91 29.42 14.99
CA GLU A 976 -18.96 30.43 14.83
C GLU A 976 -20.03 30.01 13.79
N LEU A 977 -19.66 29.19 12.78
CA LEU A 977 -20.60 28.67 11.78
C LEU A 977 -21.56 27.59 12.34
N PHE A 978 -21.28 27.00 13.51
CA PHE A 978 -22.14 25.96 14.12
C PHE A 978 -22.80 26.41 15.43
N LYS A 979 -22.84 27.73 15.72
CA LYS A 979 -23.52 28.26 16.91
C LYS A 979 -24.95 28.77 16.68
N ASP A 980 -25.40 28.75 15.45
CA ASP A 980 -26.73 29.22 15.04
C ASP A 980 -27.61 28.14 14.38
N ASP A 981 -27.55 26.86 14.88
CA ASP A 981 -28.57 25.86 14.59
C ASP A 981 -28.96 25.07 15.87
#